data_cc87426351d0a838a6e42828b73a4fe4
#
_entry.id   cc87426351d0a838a6e42828b73a4fe4
#
_cell.length_a   1.000
_cell.length_b   1.000
_cell.length_c   1.000
_cell.angle_alpha   90.00
_cell.angle_beta   90.00
_cell.angle_gamma   90.00
#
_symmetry.space_group_name_H-M   'P 1'
#
loop_
_entity.id
_entity.type
_entity.pdbx_description
1 polymer ?
#
loop_
_entity_poly.entity_id
_entity_poly.type
_entity_poly.pdbx_seq_one_letter_code
_entity_poly.pdbx_strand_id
1 'polypeptide(L)'
;MLKRMFCATVLLVILAGAFGSCVTAQTTAGQGTPGQSASITEKTKDARKLAGYFNLYWDAKAGKLWLEIDKWDADFLYQSSLAAGVGSNDIGLDRGQMGETRMVRFERSGPKVLLIQENLNFRAVSEDKDEKRAVHDSFAESVIWGFSSAAEENGRVLVDATDFYLRDAHGVTTALKRSKQGAYKLDGSRSAIYLANTKNFPLNTEVEATLTFTGDEPGRFVRDVTPDGTAITVREHHSFVQLPPGGYKTREFDPRASFYGISYMDYATPVSEPIVKRFTARHRLEKKDPTLAMSEPIEPITYYLDRGAPEPIRTALLEGARWWNQAFEAAGYKNAFRVEMLPEDADMMDLRYNVIQWVHRATRGWSYGVSVVDPRTGEIIKGHVTLGSLRVRQDYLIAEGLLAPYEKGKSVSPKMQEMALARLRQLAAHEVGHTLGLMHNYSASTVNRSSVMDYPPPVAKLAADGTIDLSDAYATGIGEWDKVSIAFGYQDFPAGTDEHSALNKILVAGFGRGLRYLTDQDARPAGSSSSVAHLWDAGSNAVDELNRLMQVRAAALKKFGEKNICEGAPLATIEDALVPVYMLHRYQVEAATKFVGGMDYTFAVRGDGEVATKIVAASEQRRALAAVLATLKPSALMLPEPLLETIPPRPPDYERGREHFKIHTSPAFDALAPAEEAAQHTLQFLFNPERAARLVQFHARDAANPGLQEVLDAVVGATWKGPHAAGYAGEIARTVDDVVLYDLLGLAMNERATTQVQALAAREAEQLKVWLNANKTAGDASQQAHLAYAAAQIEQFQRDPKKLELTAPAQPPDGPPIGDDEDFAALPN
;
A
#
# COMPACT_ATOMS: atom_id res chain seq x y z
N MET A 1 7.26 -4.23 47.66
CA MET A 1 6.68 -4.51 48.99
C MET A 1 5.34 -5.20 48.83
N LEU A 2 5.30 -6.35 49.38
CA LEU A 2 4.28 -7.24 49.98
C LEU A 2 3.15 -7.68 49.01
N LYS A 3 3.15 -8.94 48.56
CA LYS A 3 2.75 -10.24 49.20
C LYS A 3 1.28 -10.32 49.65
N ARG A 4 0.55 -11.30 49.06
CA ARG A 4 -0.15 -12.46 49.65
C ARG A 4 -1.06 -13.05 48.56
N MET A 5 -0.90 -14.27 48.00
CA MET A 5 -1.08 -15.64 48.58
C MET A 5 -2.35 -15.84 49.43
N PHE A 6 -3.22 -16.75 48.93
CA PHE A 6 -3.95 -17.81 49.66
C PHE A 6 -4.85 -18.51 48.64
N CYS A 7 -4.72 -19.72 48.33
CA CYS A 7 -4.86 -21.03 49.02
C CYS A 7 -6.19 -21.72 48.63
N ALA A 8 -6.05 -22.94 48.24
CA ALA A 8 -6.98 -23.95 47.75
C ALA A 8 -8.02 -24.38 48.81
N THR A 9 -9.15 -24.93 48.36
CA THR A 9 -9.85 -25.98 49.10
C THR A 9 -10.52 -26.99 48.14
N VAL A 10 -10.13 -28.22 48.27
CA VAL A 10 -10.69 -29.45 47.70
C VAL A 10 -11.96 -29.77 48.46
N LEU A 11 -13.04 -30.20 47.83
CA LEU A 11 -14.10 -30.96 48.47
C LEU A 11 -14.51 -32.15 47.59
N LEU A 12 -14.17 -33.32 48.07
CA LEU A 12 -14.57 -34.65 47.60
C LEU A 12 -15.92 -35.00 48.25
N VAL A 13 -16.91 -35.40 47.46
CA VAL A 13 -18.08 -36.13 48.01
C VAL A 13 -18.32 -37.37 47.19
N ILE A 14 -18.11 -38.50 47.82
CA ILE A 14 -18.50 -39.82 47.35
C ILE A 14 -19.91 -40.08 47.90
N LEU A 15 -20.83 -40.55 47.08
CA LEU A 15 -21.92 -41.40 47.52
C LEU A 15 -22.36 -42.38 46.45
N ALA A 16 -22.41 -43.62 46.88
CA ALA A 16 -22.69 -44.83 46.11
C ALA A 16 -24.19 -45.12 46.02
N GLY A 17 -24.55 -45.81 44.95
CA GLY A 17 -25.51 -46.89 45.01
C GLY A 17 -26.90 -46.70 44.46
N ALA A 18 -27.20 -47.38 43.36
CA ALA A 18 -28.30 -48.35 43.34
C ALA A 18 -28.39 -49.06 41.99
N PHE A 19 -28.49 -50.36 42.06
CA PHE A 19 -28.68 -51.34 40.97
C PHE A 19 -30.01 -51.19 40.27
N GLY A 20 -29.99 -51.39 38.95
CA GLY A 20 -31.19 -51.48 38.11
C GLY A 20 -30.92 -52.24 36.79
N SER A 21 -31.29 -53.42 36.76
CA SER A 21 -31.47 -54.51 35.80
C SER A 21 -31.14 -54.29 34.33
N CYS A 22 -30.31 -55.18 33.87
CA CYS A 22 -29.91 -55.54 32.52
C CYS A 22 -31.12 -56.04 31.67
N VAL A 23 -31.34 -55.50 30.50
CA VAL A 23 -32.04 -56.17 29.39
C VAL A 23 -31.05 -56.29 28.25
N THR A 24 -30.52 -57.45 28.06
CA THR A 24 -29.68 -57.83 26.94
C THR A 24 -30.55 -57.97 25.67
N ALA A 25 -30.44 -57.04 24.75
CA ALA A 25 -30.79 -57.26 23.35
C ALA A 25 -29.51 -57.67 22.59
N GLN A 26 -29.36 -58.94 22.34
CA GLN A 26 -28.37 -59.46 21.40
C GLN A 26 -28.79 -59.04 20.00
N THR A 27 -28.11 -57.98 19.50
CA THR A 27 -28.02 -57.79 18.05
C THR A 27 -26.79 -58.50 17.54
N THR A 28 -26.98 -59.53 16.77
CA THR A 28 -25.98 -60.24 15.98
C THR A 28 -25.22 -59.25 15.11
N ALA A 29 -24.00 -58.88 15.56
CA ALA A 29 -23.05 -58.22 14.69
C ALA A 29 -22.61 -59.17 13.60
N GLY A 30 -23.12 -58.96 12.41
CA GLY A 30 -22.54 -59.52 11.20
C GLY A 30 -21.05 -59.06 11.11
N GLN A 31 -20.16 -60.02 11.10
CA GLN A 31 -18.79 -59.79 10.70
C GLN A 31 -18.77 -59.30 9.25
N GLY A 32 -18.80 -57.98 9.04
CA GLY A 32 -18.46 -57.42 7.75
C GLY A 32 -16.95 -57.64 7.55
N THR A 33 -16.60 -58.38 6.54
CA THR A 33 -15.27 -58.39 5.89
C THR A 33 -14.73 -56.96 5.85
N PRO A 34 -13.42 -56.69 6.07
CA PRO A 34 -12.84 -55.35 5.87
C PRO A 34 -13.21 -54.92 4.44
N GLY A 35 -14.13 -53.96 4.31
CA GLY A 35 -14.62 -53.52 3.03
C GLY A 35 -13.47 -53.00 2.18
N GLN A 36 -13.29 -53.55 1.00
CA GLN A 36 -12.52 -52.94 -0.05
C GLN A 36 -13.03 -51.51 -0.19
N SER A 37 -12.15 -50.51 0.03
CA SER A 37 -12.47 -49.12 -0.25
C SER A 37 -12.97 -49.04 -1.70
N ALA A 38 -14.07 -48.32 -1.94
CA ALA A 38 -14.61 -48.18 -3.30
C ALA A 38 -13.51 -47.68 -4.24
N SER A 39 -13.48 -48.12 -5.47
CA SER A 39 -12.52 -47.56 -6.45
C SER A 39 -12.90 -46.12 -6.81
N ILE A 40 -11.92 -45.32 -7.19
CA ILE A 40 -12.15 -43.95 -7.66
C ILE A 40 -13.12 -43.99 -8.86
N THR A 41 -12.89 -44.93 -9.80
CA THR A 41 -13.71 -45.11 -10.97
C THR A 41 -15.19 -45.35 -10.60
N GLU A 42 -15.48 -46.20 -9.62
CA GLU A 42 -16.85 -46.46 -9.19
C GLU A 42 -17.46 -45.26 -8.46
N LYS A 43 -16.67 -44.58 -7.60
CA LYS A 43 -17.14 -43.44 -6.83
C LYS A 43 -17.46 -42.22 -7.69
N THR A 44 -16.76 -42.05 -8.81
CA THR A 44 -16.89 -40.88 -9.71
C THR A 44 -17.62 -41.17 -11.01
N LYS A 45 -18.21 -42.36 -11.21
CA LYS A 45 -18.84 -42.78 -12.45
C LYS A 45 -19.94 -41.83 -12.97
N ASP A 46 -20.69 -41.18 -12.05
CA ASP A 46 -21.74 -40.22 -12.38
C ASP A 46 -21.29 -38.76 -12.28
N ALA A 47 -20.03 -38.51 -11.91
CA ALA A 47 -19.47 -37.18 -11.71
C ALA A 47 -18.83 -36.67 -13.01
N ARG A 48 -18.92 -35.36 -13.24
CA ARG A 48 -18.21 -34.67 -14.33
C ARG A 48 -16.72 -34.51 -13.98
N LYS A 49 -15.85 -35.17 -14.75
CA LYS A 49 -14.39 -35.01 -14.61
C LYS A 49 -13.91 -33.67 -15.18
N LEU A 50 -13.07 -32.97 -14.45
CA LEU A 50 -12.28 -31.83 -14.87
C LEU A 50 -10.80 -32.25 -14.76
N ALA A 51 -10.20 -32.59 -15.92
CA ALA A 51 -8.82 -33.05 -15.95
C ALA A 51 -7.84 -31.87 -15.95
N GLY A 52 -6.73 -31.99 -15.19
CA GLY A 52 -5.67 -30.96 -15.13
C GLY A 52 -4.56 -31.33 -14.18
N TYR A 53 -3.94 -30.35 -13.52
CA TYR A 53 -2.82 -30.57 -12.60
C TYR A 53 -3.16 -31.57 -11.48
N PHE A 54 -4.31 -31.39 -10.81
CA PHE A 54 -5.01 -32.41 -10.04
C PHE A 54 -6.37 -32.65 -10.68
N ASN A 55 -6.80 -33.90 -10.81
CA ASN A 55 -8.13 -34.19 -11.34
C ASN A 55 -9.21 -33.83 -10.32
N LEU A 56 -10.22 -33.10 -10.80
CA LEU A 56 -11.44 -32.81 -10.03
C LEU A 56 -12.63 -33.59 -10.62
N TYR A 57 -13.61 -33.92 -9.76
CA TYR A 57 -14.84 -34.51 -10.20
C TYR A 57 -16.03 -33.83 -9.52
N TRP A 58 -16.92 -33.27 -10.30
CA TRP A 58 -18.13 -32.62 -9.80
C TRP A 58 -19.30 -33.59 -9.77
N ASP A 59 -19.81 -33.91 -8.59
CA ASP A 59 -21.02 -34.67 -8.36
C ASP A 59 -22.22 -33.71 -8.22
N ALA A 60 -22.95 -33.49 -9.28
CA ALA A 60 -24.09 -32.58 -9.31
C ALA A 60 -25.27 -33.01 -8.43
N LYS A 61 -25.41 -34.30 -8.16
CA LYS A 61 -26.51 -34.83 -7.32
C LYS A 61 -26.24 -34.61 -5.83
N ALA A 62 -24.97 -34.79 -5.44
CA ALA A 62 -24.57 -34.62 -4.06
C ALA A 62 -24.11 -33.16 -3.74
N GLY A 63 -23.89 -32.32 -4.76
CA GLY A 63 -23.31 -30.99 -4.62
C GLY A 63 -21.86 -31.03 -4.13
N LYS A 64 -21.10 -32.07 -4.48
CA LYS A 64 -19.75 -32.34 -3.99
C LYS A 64 -18.70 -32.17 -5.05
N LEU A 65 -17.54 -31.59 -4.65
CA LEU A 65 -16.34 -31.52 -5.46
C LEU A 65 -15.32 -32.50 -4.91
N TRP A 66 -15.04 -33.55 -5.66
CA TRP A 66 -14.03 -34.55 -5.33
C TRP A 66 -12.69 -34.13 -5.91
N LEU A 67 -11.62 -34.30 -5.14
CA LEU A 67 -10.24 -34.07 -5.53
C LEU A 67 -9.50 -35.40 -5.56
N GLU A 68 -8.91 -35.75 -6.71
CA GLU A 68 -8.03 -36.91 -6.84
C GLU A 68 -6.59 -36.49 -6.60
N ILE A 69 -5.98 -37.07 -5.58
CA ILE A 69 -4.61 -36.81 -5.17
C ILE A 69 -3.74 -37.98 -5.67
N ASP A 70 -2.81 -37.67 -6.55
CA ASP A 70 -1.88 -38.60 -7.19
C ASP A 70 -0.40 -38.21 -6.98
N LYS A 71 -0.13 -37.07 -6.36
CA LYS A 71 1.19 -36.53 -6.06
C LYS A 71 1.39 -36.50 -4.55
N TRP A 72 2.26 -37.37 -4.08
CA TRP A 72 2.58 -37.53 -2.67
C TRP A 72 3.95 -36.95 -2.36
N ASP A 73 4.09 -36.29 -1.22
CA ASP A 73 5.36 -35.70 -0.74
C ASP A 73 6.03 -34.81 -1.82
N ALA A 74 5.20 -34.21 -2.67
CA ALA A 74 5.62 -33.33 -3.76
C ALA A 74 5.09 -31.94 -3.51
N ASP A 75 5.99 -30.95 -3.54
CA ASP A 75 5.66 -29.57 -3.30
C ASP A 75 4.92 -28.94 -4.47
N PHE A 76 3.96 -28.08 -4.13
CA PHE A 76 3.26 -27.21 -5.05
C PHE A 76 2.83 -25.94 -4.32
N LEU A 77 2.39 -24.91 -5.05
CA LEU A 77 1.87 -23.70 -4.44
C LEU A 77 0.36 -23.78 -4.25
N TYR A 78 -0.11 -23.33 -3.10
CA TYR A 78 -1.51 -23.03 -2.83
C TYR A 78 -1.67 -21.53 -2.61
N GLN A 79 -2.65 -20.95 -3.32
CA GLN A 79 -2.98 -19.54 -3.20
C GLN A 79 -4.48 -19.34 -3.11
N SER A 80 -4.93 -18.43 -2.26
CA SER A 80 -6.28 -17.89 -2.27
C SER A 80 -6.30 -16.51 -2.90
N SER A 81 -7.42 -16.13 -3.51
CA SER A 81 -7.65 -14.80 -4.04
C SER A 81 -9.14 -14.48 -4.09
N LEU A 82 -9.51 -13.23 -4.40
CA LEU A 82 -10.88 -12.81 -4.58
C LEU A 82 -11.22 -12.66 -6.07
N ALA A 83 -11.94 -13.60 -6.65
CA ALA A 83 -12.44 -13.51 -8.02
C ALA A 83 -13.54 -12.44 -8.15
N ALA A 84 -14.36 -12.25 -7.10
CA ALA A 84 -15.29 -11.15 -6.97
C ALA A 84 -15.31 -10.68 -5.50
N GLY A 85 -15.03 -9.42 -5.30
CA GLY A 85 -15.01 -8.77 -3.98
C GLY A 85 -16.23 -7.86 -3.77
N VAL A 86 -16.08 -6.93 -2.83
CA VAL A 86 -17.14 -5.98 -2.46
C VAL A 86 -17.02 -4.62 -3.18
N GLY A 87 -15.95 -4.39 -3.95
CA GLY A 87 -15.76 -3.16 -4.71
C GLY A 87 -15.43 -1.93 -3.84
N SER A 88 -14.77 -2.13 -2.71
CA SER A 88 -14.34 -1.06 -1.81
C SER A 88 -12.87 -1.24 -1.44
N ASN A 89 -12.06 -0.25 -1.77
CA ASN A 89 -10.65 -0.20 -1.34
C ASN A 89 -10.52 -0.03 0.18
N ASP A 90 -11.47 0.67 0.81
CA ASP A 90 -11.46 0.95 2.25
C ASP A 90 -11.65 -0.31 3.11
N ILE A 91 -12.24 -1.34 2.53
CA ILE A 91 -12.41 -2.64 3.19
C ILE A 91 -11.22 -3.56 2.86
N GLY A 92 -10.57 -3.35 1.71
CA GLY A 92 -9.48 -4.20 1.21
C GLY A 92 -9.97 -5.54 0.67
N LEU A 93 -11.18 -5.60 0.12
CA LEU A 93 -11.78 -6.80 -0.48
C LEU A 93 -12.16 -6.50 -1.94
N ASP A 94 -11.15 -6.36 -2.76
CA ASP A 94 -11.28 -6.05 -4.18
C ASP A 94 -11.38 -7.28 -5.07
N ARG A 95 -11.99 -7.11 -6.24
CA ARG A 95 -11.85 -8.08 -7.33
C ARG A 95 -10.37 -8.20 -7.73
N GLY A 96 -9.85 -9.43 -7.76
CA GLY A 96 -8.47 -9.71 -8.15
C GLY A 96 -7.46 -9.60 -7.02
N GLN A 97 -7.89 -9.29 -5.79
CA GLN A 97 -6.98 -9.27 -4.65
C GLN A 97 -6.39 -10.64 -4.40
N MET A 98 -5.07 -10.71 -4.43
CA MET A 98 -4.31 -11.93 -4.15
C MET A 98 -4.18 -12.12 -2.64
N GLY A 99 -4.31 -13.36 -2.19
CA GLY A 99 -3.99 -13.76 -0.83
C GLY A 99 -2.54 -14.24 -0.71
N GLU A 100 -2.25 -14.89 0.41
CA GLU A 100 -0.92 -15.44 0.69
C GLU A 100 -0.60 -16.63 -0.21
N THR A 101 0.61 -16.65 -0.78
CA THR A 101 1.16 -17.79 -1.50
C THR A 101 1.83 -18.75 -0.51
N ARG A 102 1.40 -20.00 -0.50
CA ARG A 102 1.89 -21.03 0.42
C ARG A 102 2.52 -22.19 -0.34
N MET A 103 3.71 -22.61 0.08
CA MET A 103 4.29 -23.89 -0.35
C MET A 103 3.65 -25.01 0.44
N VAL A 104 3.04 -25.97 -0.25
CA VAL A 104 2.30 -27.07 0.38
C VAL A 104 2.59 -28.40 -0.27
N ARG A 105 2.34 -29.49 0.49
CA ARG A 105 2.35 -30.88 -0.01
C ARG A 105 1.20 -31.67 0.58
N PHE A 106 0.83 -32.75 -0.12
CA PHE A 106 -0.08 -33.75 0.45
C PHE A 106 0.71 -34.87 1.12
N GLU A 107 0.38 -35.16 2.37
CA GLU A 107 0.92 -36.26 3.15
C GLU A 107 -0.20 -37.23 3.56
N ARG A 108 0.08 -38.52 3.45
CA ARG A 108 -0.88 -39.56 3.84
C ARG A 108 -0.62 -40.03 5.27
N SER A 109 -1.67 -40.01 6.11
CA SER A 109 -1.66 -40.55 7.46
C SER A 109 -2.82 -41.50 7.66
N GLY A 110 -2.62 -42.77 7.31
CA GLY A 110 -3.69 -43.78 7.34
C GLY A 110 -4.85 -43.42 6.42
N PRO A 111 -6.09 -43.29 6.95
CA PRO A 111 -7.27 -42.89 6.17
C PRO A 111 -7.35 -41.38 5.95
N LYS A 112 -6.44 -40.58 6.47
CA LYS A 112 -6.38 -39.13 6.31
C LYS A 112 -5.36 -38.72 5.26
N VAL A 113 -5.65 -37.63 4.59
CA VAL A 113 -4.71 -36.88 3.76
C VAL A 113 -4.60 -35.49 4.35
N LEU A 114 -3.38 -35.09 4.70
CA LEU A 114 -3.09 -33.77 5.26
C LEU A 114 -2.54 -32.87 4.15
N LEU A 115 -3.02 -31.62 4.09
CA LEU A 115 -2.41 -30.56 3.31
C LEU A 115 -1.51 -29.76 4.26
N ILE A 116 -0.21 -29.89 4.09
CA ILE A 116 0.81 -29.34 4.98
C ILE A 116 1.51 -28.19 4.29
N GLN A 117 1.64 -27.05 5.00
CA GLN A 117 2.48 -25.92 4.61
C GLN A 117 3.84 -26.06 5.27
N GLU A 118 4.90 -26.09 4.47
CA GLU A 118 6.26 -26.08 4.94
C GLU A 118 6.69 -24.73 5.50
N ASN A 119 7.58 -24.77 6.49
CA ASN A 119 8.21 -23.57 7.01
C ASN A 119 9.53 -23.31 6.28
N LEU A 120 9.45 -22.56 5.18
CA LEU A 120 10.61 -22.27 4.34
C LEU A 120 11.49 -21.13 4.85
N ASN A 121 11.15 -20.48 5.95
CA ASN A 121 11.98 -19.45 6.56
C ASN A 121 13.23 -20.02 7.24
N PHE A 122 13.23 -21.34 7.52
CA PHE A 122 14.30 -22.06 8.21
C PHE A 122 14.66 -23.29 7.41
N ARG A 123 15.90 -23.37 6.92
CA ARG A 123 16.36 -24.46 6.04
C ARG A 123 17.71 -24.97 6.46
N ALA A 124 18.05 -26.17 6.02
CA ALA A 124 19.42 -26.65 5.93
C ALA A 124 19.69 -27.03 4.46
N VAL A 125 20.40 -26.16 3.75
CA VAL A 125 20.81 -26.40 2.35
C VAL A 125 22.08 -27.28 2.37
N SER A 126 21.89 -28.57 2.58
CA SER A 126 22.92 -29.55 2.79
C SER A 126 22.53 -30.88 2.14
N GLU A 127 23.49 -31.74 1.87
CA GLU A 127 23.23 -33.13 1.50
C GLU A 127 23.06 -34.04 2.73
N ASP A 128 23.40 -33.53 3.92
CA ASP A 128 23.26 -34.27 5.18
C ASP A 128 21.79 -34.32 5.62
N LYS A 129 21.26 -35.53 5.71
CA LYS A 129 19.87 -35.78 6.09
C LYS A 129 19.61 -35.49 7.56
N ASP A 130 20.60 -35.59 8.42
CA ASP A 130 20.46 -35.35 9.85
C ASP A 130 20.42 -33.84 10.12
N GLU A 131 21.21 -33.04 9.39
CA GLU A 131 21.07 -31.57 9.43
C GLU A 131 19.69 -31.12 8.96
N LYS A 132 19.21 -31.63 7.82
CA LYS A 132 17.84 -31.32 7.31
C LYS A 132 16.77 -31.68 8.33
N ARG A 133 16.85 -32.92 8.91
CA ARG A 133 15.90 -33.38 9.92
C ARG A 133 15.97 -32.52 11.18
N ALA A 134 17.14 -32.13 11.65
CA ALA A 134 17.29 -31.32 12.83
C ALA A 134 16.62 -29.94 12.67
N VAL A 135 16.72 -29.30 11.50
CA VAL A 135 16.02 -28.05 11.22
C VAL A 135 14.52 -28.28 11.10
N HIS A 136 14.08 -29.28 10.34
CA HIS A 136 12.67 -29.62 10.18
C HIS A 136 11.98 -29.87 11.54
N ASP A 137 12.61 -30.66 12.44
CA ASP A 137 12.06 -30.97 13.76
C ASP A 137 12.10 -29.78 14.72
N SER A 138 12.88 -28.74 14.42
CA SER A 138 13.00 -27.52 15.24
C SER A 138 11.97 -26.47 14.96
N PHE A 139 11.40 -26.43 13.75
CA PHE A 139 10.49 -25.40 13.31
C PHE A 139 9.17 -26.00 12.82
N ALA A 140 8.07 -25.53 13.38
CA ALA A 140 6.75 -26.09 13.12
C ALA A 140 6.31 -25.89 11.67
N GLU A 141 5.71 -26.91 11.07
CA GLU A 141 4.88 -26.85 9.88
C GLU A 141 3.44 -26.53 10.25
N SER A 142 2.61 -26.17 9.27
CA SER A 142 1.20 -25.92 9.46
C SER A 142 0.34 -26.88 8.66
N VAL A 143 -0.51 -27.65 9.35
CA VAL A 143 -1.54 -28.44 8.67
C VAL A 143 -2.71 -27.51 8.32
N ILE A 144 -2.83 -27.13 7.03
CA ILE A 144 -3.89 -26.24 6.55
C ILE A 144 -5.24 -26.93 6.55
N TRP A 145 -5.27 -28.22 6.18
CA TRP A 145 -6.50 -29.01 6.12
C TRP A 145 -6.24 -30.49 6.24
N GLY A 146 -7.24 -31.22 6.75
CA GLY A 146 -7.24 -32.68 6.80
C GLY A 146 -8.45 -33.26 6.08
N PHE A 147 -8.18 -34.04 5.05
CA PHE A 147 -9.21 -34.76 4.29
C PHE A 147 -9.35 -36.20 4.80
N SER A 148 -10.53 -36.80 4.57
CA SER A 148 -10.74 -38.22 4.72
C SER A 148 -10.76 -38.91 3.36
N SER A 149 -10.06 -40.04 3.22
CA SER A 149 -10.11 -40.86 2.01
C SER A 149 -11.54 -41.37 1.77
N ALA A 150 -12.09 -41.11 0.58
CA ALA A 150 -13.41 -41.55 0.15
C ALA A 150 -13.35 -42.76 -0.79
N ALA A 151 -12.26 -42.87 -1.56
CA ALA A 151 -11.97 -44.00 -2.46
C ALA A 151 -10.47 -44.06 -2.75
N GLU A 152 -9.99 -45.26 -3.15
CA GLU A 152 -8.60 -45.44 -3.50
C GLU A 152 -8.47 -46.29 -4.75
N GLU A 153 -7.50 -45.96 -5.61
CA GLU A 153 -7.22 -46.73 -6.82
C GLU A 153 -5.81 -46.50 -7.32
N ASN A 154 -4.99 -47.55 -7.46
CA ASN A 154 -3.66 -47.49 -8.04
C ASN A 154 -2.74 -46.42 -7.38
N GLY A 155 -2.74 -46.35 -6.05
CA GLY A 155 -1.92 -45.39 -5.28
C GLY A 155 -2.48 -43.96 -5.25
N ARG A 156 -3.58 -43.68 -5.93
CA ARG A 156 -4.31 -42.42 -5.90
C ARG A 156 -5.39 -42.46 -4.84
N VAL A 157 -5.67 -41.32 -4.24
CA VAL A 157 -6.72 -41.16 -3.22
C VAL A 157 -7.72 -40.09 -3.68
N LEU A 158 -8.98 -40.41 -3.58
CA LEU A 158 -10.07 -39.45 -3.79
C LEU A 158 -10.53 -38.93 -2.44
N VAL A 159 -10.65 -37.60 -2.32
CA VAL A 159 -11.14 -36.93 -1.12
C VAL A 159 -12.31 -36.01 -1.45
N ASP A 160 -13.21 -35.81 -0.48
CA ASP A 160 -14.21 -34.75 -0.56
C ASP A 160 -13.53 -33.42 -0.20
N ALA A 161 -13.37 -32.55 -1.19
CA ALA A 161 -12.74 -31.25 -1.02
C ALA A 161 -13.76 -30.09 -0.91
N THR A 162 -15.05 -30.39 -0.86
CA THR A 162 -16.11 -29.37 -0.86
C THR A 162 -15.93 -28.38 0.27
N ASP A 163 -15.82 -28.85 1.51
CA ASP A 163 -15.70 -27.98 2.69
C ASP A 163 -14.36 -27.22 2.73
N PHE A 164 -13.31 -27.78 2.12
CA PHE A 164 -12.02 -27.10 1.98
C PHE A 164 -12.16 -25.83 1.13
N TYR A 165 -12.92 -25.89 0.06
CA TYR A 165 -13.16 -24.76 -0.83
C TYR A 165 -14.28 -23.83 -0.33
N LEU A 166 -15.17 -24.32 0.55
CA LEU A 166 -16.25 -23.52 1.15
C LEU A 166 -15.85 -22.90 2.52
N ARG A 167 -14.61 -22.51 2.68
CA ARG A 167 -14.10 -21.85 3.90
C ARG A 167 -13.63 -20.44 3.58
N ASP A 168 -13.57 -19.55 4.57
CA ASP A 168 -12.96 -18.22 4.48
C ASP A 168 -11.43 -18.35 4.41
N ALA A 169 -10.91 -18.67 3.25
CA ALA A 169 -9.50 -18.88 3.02
C ALA A 169 -8.73 -17.57 2.75
N HIS A 170 -9.44 -16.57 2.24
CA HIS A 170 -8.88 -15.25 1.96
C HIS A 170 -8.86 -14.33 3.19
N GLY A 171 -9.67 -14.65 4.22
CA GLY A 171 -9.74 -13.85 5.43
C GLY A 171 -10.71 -12.68 5.35
N VAL A 172 -11.83 -12.85 4.62
CA VAL A 172 -12.90 -11.84 4.47
C VAL A 172 -13.42 -11.35 5.81
N THR A 173 -13.67 -12.26 6.76
CA THR A 173 -14.14 -11.91 8.11
C THR A 173 -13.10 -11.07 8.87
N THR A 174 -11.82 -11.34 8.69
CA THR A 174 -10.71 -10.60 9.29
C THR A 174 -10.62 -9.19 8.69
N ALA A 175 -10.72 -9.05 7.37
CA ALA A 175 -10.69 -7.76 6.68
C ALA A 175 -11.85 -6.86 7.12
N LEU A 176 -13.08 -7.40 7.17
CA LEU A 176 -14.26 -6.68 7.66
C LEU A 176 -14.12 -6.20 9.11
N LYS A 177 -13.55 -7.03 9.98
CA LYS A 177 -13.29 -6.68 11.37
C LYS A 177 -12.20 -5.60 11.50
N ARG A 178 -11.09 -5.74 10.77
CA ARG A 178 -9.96 -4.80 10.76
C ARG A 178 -10.41 -3.41 10.29
N SER A 179 -11.20 -3.35 9.23
CA SER A 179 -11.78 -2.12 8.69
C SER A 179 -12.99 -1.59 9.48
N LYS A 180 -13.32 -2.20 10.64
CA LYS A 180 -14.43 -1.81 11.52
C LYS A 180 -15.81 -1.83 10.81
N GLN A 181 -16.01 -2.78 9.90
CA GLN A 181 -17.24 -2.91 9.15
C GLN A 181 -18.26 -3.88 9.79
N GLY A 182 -18.02 -4.35 10.99
CA GLY A 182 -18.86 -5.28 11.72
C GLY A 182 -18.21 -6.65 11.92
N ALA A 183 -18.93 -7.52 12.63
CA ALA A 183 -18.52 -8.90 12.88
C ALA A 183 -19.36 -9.85 12.02
N TYR A 184 -18.71 -10.60 11.16
CA TYR A 184 -19.33 -11.50 10.22
C TYR A 184 -18.89 -12.94 10.43
N LYS A 185 -19.70 -13.88 10.02
CA LYS A 185 -19.41 -15.32 9.98
C LYS A 185 -19.87 -15.93 8.65
N LEU A 186 -19.14 -16.92 8.18
CA LEU A 186 -19.52 -17.68 7.00
C LEU A 186 -20.87 -18.39 7.20
N ASP A 187 -21.74 -18.25 6.24
CA ASP A 187 -23.03 -18.97 6.15
C ASP A 187 -22.94 -20.07 5.10
N GLY A 188 -22.69 -21.30 5.54
CA GLY A 188 -22.59 -22.45 4.65
C GLY A 188 -23.88 -22.77 3.89
N SER A 189 -25.05 -22.37 4.40
CA SER A 189 -26.33 -22.61 3.72
C SER A 189 -26.52 -21.75 2.47
N ARG A 190 -25.78 -20.62 2.39
CA ARG A 190 -25.79 -19.66 1.29
C ARG A 190 -24.47 -19.65 0.52
N SER A 191 -23.64 -20.71 0.70
CA SER A 191 -22.33 -20.83 0.04
C SER A 191 -22.29 -22.08 -0.83
N ALA A 192 -21.62 -22.01 -1.99
CA ALA A 192 -21.57 -23.12 -2.95
C ALA A 192 -20.34 -23.01 -3.87
N ILE A 193 -19.91 -24.14 -4.43
CA ILE A 193 -18.91 -24.16 -5.52
C ILE A 193 -19.46 -23.40 -6.74
N TYR A 194 -18.67 -22.48 -7.28
CA TYR A 194 -19.00 -21.70 -8.48
C TYR A 194 -18.42 -22.37 -9.73
N LEU A 195 -19.19 -23.29 -10.31
CA LEU A 195 -18.72 -24.15 -11.40
C LEU A 195 -18.39 -23.44 -12.70
N ALA A 196 -18.95 -22.25 -12.95
CA ALA A 196 -18.70 -21.52 -14.20
C ALA A 196 -17.20 -21.16 -14.34
N ASN A 197 -16.54 -20.88 -13.21
CA ASN A 197 -15.12 -20.53 -13.16
C ASN A 197 -14.26 -21.57 -12.44
N THR A 198 -14.83 -22.72 -12.06
CA THR A 198 -14.02 -23.85 -11.62
C THR A 198 -13.46 -24.55 -12.84
N LYS A 199 -12.15 -24.39 -13.07
CA LYS A 199 -11.43 -24.82 -14.28
C LYS A 199 -10.17 -25.58 -13.90
N ASN A 200 -9.64 -26.32 -14.86
CA ASN A 200 -8.44 -27.10 -14.62
C ASN A 200 -7.51 -27.00 -15.84
N PHE A 201 -6.26 -26.68 -15.58
CA PHE A 201 -5.24 -26.45 -16.59
C PHE A 201 -4.06 -27.42 -16.37
N PRO A 202 -3.17 -27.60 -17.36
CA PRO A 202 -2.05 -28.53 -17.23
C PRO A 202 -1.12 -28.23 -16.05
N LEU A 203 -0.95 -26.95 -15.67
CA LEU A 203 -0.02 -26.51 -14.63
C LEU A 203 -0.72 -26.00 -13.35
N ASN A 204 -2.04 -25.85 -13.37
CA ASN A 204 -2.78 -25.35 -12.22
C ASN A 204 -4.22 -25.88 -12.17
N THR A 205 -4.73 -26.03 -10.96
CA THR A 205 -6.12 -26.40 -10.67
C THR A 205 -6.79 -25.24 -9.97
N GLU A 206 -7.89 -24.73 -10.54
CA GLU A 206 -8.56 -23.52 -10.11
C GLU A 206 -9.99 -23.83 -9.68
N VAL A 207 -10.31 -23.49 -8.44
CA VAL A 207 -11.67 -23.69 -7.89
C VAL A 207 -12.20 -22.37 -7.37
N GLU A 208 -13.38 -21.99 -7.81
CA GLU A 208 -14.05 -20.78 -7.33
C GLU A 208 -15.27 -21.15 -6.49
N ALA A 209 -15.45 -20.48 -5.37
CA ALA A 209 -16.55 -20.66 -4.44
C ALA A 209 -17.29 -19.34 -4.21
N THR A 210 -18.61 -19.39 -4.29
CA THR A 210 -19.48 -18.31 -3.80
C THR A 210 -19.63 -18.47 -2.30
N LEU A 211 -19.18 -17.51 -1.53
CA LEU A 211 -19.23 -17.49 -0.07
C LEU A 211 -20.07 -16.32 0.41
N THR A 212 -21.03 -16.61 1.29
CA THR A 212 -21.86 -15.58 1.91
C THR A 212 -21.53 -15.46 3.40
N PHE A 213 -21.29 -14.25 3.81
CA PHE A 213 -20.99 -13.91 5.21
C PHE A 213 -22.14 -13.12 5.81
N THR A 214 -22.61 -13.53 6.98
CA THR A 214 -23.71 -12.87 7.69
C THR A 214 -23.22 -12.21 8.95
N GLY A 215 -23.70 -11.00 9.21
CA GLY A 215 -23.32 -10.22 10.39
C GLY A 215 -24.38 -9.21 10.75
N ASP A 216 -24.22 -8.65 11.94
CA ASP A 216 -25.06 -7.58 12.46
C ASP A 216 -24.27 -6.28 12.48
N GLU A 217 -24.96 -5.14 12.49
CA GLU A 217 -24.38 -3.78 12.60
C GLU A 217 -23.34 -3.47 11.50
N PRO A 218 -23.71 -3.53 10.21
CA PRO A 218 -22.79 -3.26 9.11
C PRO A 218 -22.21 -1.84 9.21
N GLY A 219 -20.90 -1.71 8.99
CA GLY A 219 -20.22 -0.44 8.89
C GLY A 219 -20.63 0.35 7.65
N ARG A 220 -20.20 1.62 7.59
CA ARG A 220 -20.58 2.53 6.49
C ARG A 220 -20.13 1.98 5.14
N PHE A 221 -18.86 1.58 5.01
CA PHE A 221 -18.32 1.15 3.71
C PHE A 221 -19.00 -0.10 3.15
N VAL A 222 -19.43 -1.00 4.03
CA VAL A 222 -20.24 -2.16 3.60
C VAL A 222 -21.61 -1.72 3.09
N ARG A 223 -22.30 -0.83 3.81
CA ARG A 223 -23.61 -0.31 3.38
C ARG A 223 -23.54 0.44 2.05
N ASP A 224 -22.42 1.10 1.77
CA ASP A 224 -22.23 1.88 0.55
C ASP A 224 -22.05 0.99 -0.70
N VAL A 225 -21.66 -0.29 -0.54
CA VAL A 225 -21.26 -1.16 -1.65
C VAL A 225 -22.06 -2.47 -1.75
N THR A 226 -22.91 -2.79 -0.76
CA THR A 226 -23.69 -4.02 -0.75
C THR A 226 -25.19 -3.73 -0.78
N PRO A 227 -26.00 -4.53 -1.47
CA PRO A 227 -27.47 -4.40 -1.45
C PRO A 227 -28.06 -4.65 -0.06
N ASP A 228 -27.44 -5.55 0.71
CA ASP A 228 -27.80 -5.90 2.09
C ASP A 228 -26.51 -6.01 2.91
N GLY A 229 -26.29 -5.05 3.79
CA GLY A 229 -25.08 -5.03 4.63
C GLY A 229 -25.02 -6.17 5.65
N THR A 230 -26.13 -6.89 5.92
CA THR A 230 -26.14 -8.04 6.83
C THR A 230 -25.76 -9.35 6.14
N ALA A 231 -25.68 -9.37 4.81
CA ALA A 231 -25.38 -10.56 4.00
C ALA A 231 -24.46 -10.22 2.83
N ILE A 232 -23.15 -10.33 3.05
CA ILE A 232 -22.12 -10.02 2.07
C ILE A 232 -21.75 -11.29 1.31
N THR A 233 -21.82 -11.25 -0.01
CA THR A 233 -21.43 -12.38 -0.86
C THR A 233 -20.21 -11.99 -1.70
N VAL A 234 -19.15 -12.81 -1.64
CA VAL A 234 -17.96 -12.70 -2.48
C VAL A 234 -17.73 -14.02 -3.22
N ARG A 235 -16.78 -14.02 -4.14
CA ARG A 235 -16.25 -15.26 -4.71
C ARG A 235 -14.77 -15.38 -4.37
N GLU A 236 -14.47 -16.39 -3.57
CA GLU A 236 -13.09 -16.78 -3.30
C GLU A 236 -12.60 -17.76 -4.36
N HIS A 237 -11.34 -17.63 -4.68
CA HIS A 237 -10.66 -18.43 -5.67
C HIS A 237 -9.49 -19.15 -5.02
N HIS A 238 -9.35 -20.44 -5.34
CA HIS A 238 -8.30 -21.31 -4.82
C HIS A 238 -7.50 -21.88 -5.99
N SER A 239 -6.18 -21.67 -5.94
CA SER A 239 -5.25 -22.14 -6.96
C SER A 239 -4.29 -23.16 -6.37
N PHE A 240 -4.21 -24.35 -6.96
CA PHE A 240 -3.09 -25.28 -6.78
C PHE A 240 -2.18 -25.17 -8.00
N VAL A 241 -0.95 -24.77 -7.79
CA VAL A 241 -0.01 -24.37 -8.86
C VAL A 241 1.20 -25.27 -8.85
N GLN A 242 1.47 -25.91 -9.99
CA GLN A 242 2.70 -26.68 -10.17
C GLN A 242 3.92 -25.77 -10.10
N LEU A 243 4.94 -26.20 -9.39
CA LEU A 243 6.21 -25.47 -9.37
C LEU A 243 6.89 -25.52 -10.74
N PRO A 244 7.62 -24.45 -11.11
CA PRO A 244 8.35 -24.43 -12.37
C PRO A 244 9.43 -25.51 -12.40
N PRO A 245 9.86 -25.93 -13.61
CA PRO A 245 10.94 -26.91 -13.75
C PRO A 245 12.24 -26.37 -13.13
N GLY A 246 13.07 -27.25 -12.60
CA GLY A 246 14.37 -26.91 -12.05
C GLY A 246 15.27 -26.12 -13.02
N GLY A 247 16.44 -25.68 -12.52
CA GLY A 247 17.43 -24.97 -13.31
C GLY A 247 17.29 -23.44 -13.31
N TYR A 248 16.37 -22.88 -12.54
CA TYR A 248 16.33 -21.44 -12.33
C TYR A 248 17.61 -20.98 -11.60
N LYS A 249 18.26 -19.96 -12.14
CA LYS A 249 19.44 -19.36 -11.52
C LYS A 249 18.98 -18.24 -10.57
N THR A 250 19.10 -18.48 -9.28
CA THR A 250 18.86 -17.45 -8.28
C THR A 250 19.82 -16.29 -8.46
N ARG A 251 19.41 -15.09 -8.12
CA ARG A 251 20.25 -13.89 -8.11
C ARG A 251 20.36 -13.37 -6.69
N GLU A 252 21.57 -13.12 -6.23
CA GLU A 252 21.82 -12.54 -4.90
C GLU A 252 21.12 -11.19 -4.78
N PHE A 253 20.52 -10.96 -3.61
CA PHE A 253 19.86 -9.69 -3.30
C PHE A 253 20.89 -8.64 -2.91
N ASP A 254 20.74 -7.44 -3.46
CA ASP A 254 21.51 -6.26 -3.05
C ASP A 254 20.54 -5.16 -2.58
N PRO A 255 20.69 -4.60 -1.36
CA PRO A 255 19.77 -3.59 -0.84
C PRO A 255 19.74 -2.30 -1.68
N ARG A 256 20.72 -2.10 -2.55
CA ARG A 256 20.84 -0.93 -3.43
C ARG A 256 20.13 -1.09 -4.78
N ALA A 257 19.59 -2.28 -5.07
CA ALA A 257 19.13 -2.65 -6.42
C ALA A 257 17.63 -2.45 -6.69
N SER A 258 16.85 -2.00 -5.70
CA SER A 258 15.40 -1.78 -5.75
C SER A 258 14.55 -3.02 -6.11
N PHE A 259 14.95 -4.20 -5.69
CA PHE A 259 14.16 -5.42 -5.88
C PHE A 259 13.52 -5.89 -4.57
N TYR A 260 12.36 -6.53 -4.69
CA TYR A 260 11.87 -7.40 -3.63
C TYR A 260 12.80 -8.59 -3.49
N GLY A 261 12.99 -9.05 -2.26
CA GLY A 261 13.80 -10.20 -1.94
C GLY A 261 13.01 -11.25 -1.18
N ILE A 262 13.33 -12.53 -1.41
CA ILE A 262 13.01 -13.60 -0.48
C ILE A 262 14.20 -13.81 0.46
N SER A 263 13.95 -14.20 1.69
CA SER A 263 15.01 -14.49 2.65
C SER A 263 14.67 -15.72 3.49
N TYR A 264 15.71 -16.44 3.92
CA TYR A 264 15.60 -17.55 4.85
C TYR A 264 16.88 -17.71 5.67
N MET A 265 16.79 -18.38 6.79
CA MET A 265 17.95 -18.80 7.58
C MET A 265 18.42 -20.18 7.12
N ASP A 266 19.68 -20.29 6.70
CA ASP A 266 20.32 -21.55 6.30
C ASP A 266 21.22 -22.05 7.42
N TYR A 267 20.77 -23.04 8.16
CA TYR A 267 21.48 -23.60 9.30
C TYR A 267 22.65 -24.50 8.91
N ALA A 268 22.78 -24.84 7.64
CA ALA A 268 23.96 -25.53 7.10
C ALA A 268 25.10 -24.58 6.71
N THR A 269 24.87 -23.26 6.82
CA THR A 269 25.87 -22.25 6.50
C THR A 269 27.07 -22.33 7.44
N PRO A 270 28.34 -22.27 6.93
CA PRO A 270 29.51 -22.19 7.79
C PRO A 270 29.44 -21.04 8.80
N VAL A 271 29.93 -21.26 10.02
CA VAL A 271 29.88 -20.28 11.14
C VAL A 271 30.53 -18.93 10.77
N SER A 272 31.43 -18.89 9.80
CA SER A 272 32.11 -17.69 9.31
C SER A 272 31.28 -16.87 8.32
N GLU A 273 30.12 -17.38 7.88
CA GLU A 273 29.26 -16.73 6.88
C GLU A 273 27.91 -16.31 7.49
N PRO A 274 27.23 -15.30 6.91
CA PRO A 274 25.89 -14.92 7.32
C PRO A 274 24.88 -16.05 7.11
N ILE A 275 24.16 -16.40 8.16
CA ILE A 275 23.13 -17.43 8.15
C ILE A 275 21.92 -17.04 7.28
N VAL A 276 21.60 -15.73 7.19
CA VAL A 276 20.48 -15.24 6.38
C VAL A 276 20.91 -15.16 4.92
N LYS A 277 20.29 -15.95 4.10
CA LYS A 277 20.43 -15.91 2.64
C LYS A 277 19.31 -15.10 2.05
N ARG A 278 19.59 -14.35 0.97
CA ARG A 278 18.61 -13.46 0.29
C ARG A 278 18.74 -13.60 -1.21
N PHE A 279 17.61 -13.72 -1.90
CA PHE A 279 17.53 -13.76 -3.35
C PHE A 279 16.59 -12.69 -3.88
N THR A 280 16.91 -12.14 -5.04
CA THR A 280 16.09 -11.20 -5.78
C THR A 280 14.89 -11.92 -6.41
N ALA A 281 13.69 -11.41 -6.18
CA ALA A 281 12.49 -11.89 -6.85
C ALA A 281 12.45 -11.38 -8.30
N ARG A 282 12.40 -12.29 -9.29
CA ARG A 282 12.36 -11.93 -10.71
C ARG A 282 11.82 -13.06 -11.58
N HIS A 283 11.33 -12.74 -12.77
CA HIS A 283 10.98 -13.75 -13.77
C HIS A 283 12.23 -14.48 -14.29
N ARG A 284 12.06 -15.71 -14.73
CA ARG A 284 13.06 -16.41 -15.55
C ARG A 284 13.19 -15.67 -16.87
N LEU A 285 14.43 -15.28 -17.21
CA LEU A 285 14.75 -14.68 -18.50
C LEU A 285 16.18 -15.04 -18.86
N GLU A 286 16.37 -15.73 -19.97
CA GLU A 286 17.66 -16.21 -20.43
C GLU A 286 17.85 -15.84 -21.91
N LYS A 287 19.02 -15.37 -22.29
CA LYS A 287 19.37 -15.12 -23.71
C LYS A 287 19.44 -16.41 -24.50
N LYS A 288 18.96 -16.41 -25.74
CA LYS A 288 19.22 -17.52 -26.67
C LYS A 288 20.71 -17.71 -26.94
N ASP A 289 21.44 -16.60 -26.98
CA ASP A 289 22.91 -16.60 -27.10
C ASP A 289 23.48 -15.56 -26.10
N PRO A 290 23.97 -16.03 -24.95
CA PRO A 290 24.51 -15.14 -23.91
C PRO A 290 25.86 -14.50 -24.30
N THR A 291 26.49 -14.94 -25.39
CA THR A 291 27.75 -14.36 -25.89
C THR A 291 27.56 -13.09 -26.67
N LEU A 292 26.32 -12.83 -27.15
CA LEU A 292 25.99 -11.63 -27.89
C LEU A 292 25.62 -10.47 -26.95
N ALA A 293 26.10 -9.28 -27.29
CA ALA A 293 25.72 -8.07 -26.56
C ALA A 293 24.20 -7.85 -26.59
N MET A 294 23.53 -8.16 -27.71
CA MET A 294 22.08 -8.11 -27.88
C MET A 294 21.60 -9.48 -28.39
N SER A 295 20.66 -10.11 -27.65
CA SER A 295 20.06 -11.39 -28.03
C SER A 295 18.56 -11.38 -27.77
N GLU A 296 17.80 -12.17 -28.52
CA GLU A 296 16.43 -12.51 -28.13
C GLU A 296 16.48 -13.41 -26.89
N PRO A 297 15.42 -13.41 -26.03
CA PRO A 297 15.30 -14.37 -24.94
C PRO A 297 14.88 -15.75 -25.48
N ILE A 298 15.14 -16.80 -24.72
CA ILE A 298 14.58 -18.14 -24.97
C ILE A 298 13.06 -18.05 -24.93
N GLU A 299 12.50 -17.42 -23.89
CA GLU A 299 11.07 -17.13 -23.73
C GLU A 299 10.89 -15.68 -23.29
N PRO A 300 10.06 -14.88 -23.98
CA PRO A 300 9.79 -13.51 -23.60
C PRO A 300 8.81 -13.42 -22.44
N ILE A 301 8.99 -12.45 -21.56
CA ILE A 301 8.01 -12.08 -20.54
C ILE A 301 6.85 -11.36 -21.25
N THR A 302 5.65 -11.96 -21.24
CA THR A 302 4.49 -11.40 -21.93
C THR A 302 3.36 -11.11 -20.92
N TYR A 303 2.84 -9.88 -20.94
CA TYR A 303 1.68 -9.45 -20.16
C TYR A 303 0.46 -9.29 -21.04
N TYR A 304 -0.72 -9.54 -20.45
CA TYR A 304 -1.98 -9.49 -21.16
C TYR A 304 -2.96 -8.55 -20.46
N LEU A 305 -3.44 -7.53 -21.20
CA LEU A 305 -4.41 -6.57 -20.68
C LEU A 305 -5.83 -7.14 -20.73
N ASP A 306 -6.57 -6.99 -19.62
CA ASP A 306 -7.99 -7.29 -19.50
C ASP A 306 -8.81 -6.58 -20.59
N ARG A 307 -9.66 -7.33 -21.26
CA ARG A 307 -10.53 -6.81 -22.33
C ARG A 307 -11.58 -5.83 -21.79
N GLY A 308 -11.83 -5.79 -20.50
CA GLY A 308 -12.76 -4.87 -19.83
C GLY A 308 -12.31 -3.41 -19.80
N ALA A 309 -11.05 -3.09 -20.13
CA ALA A 309 -10.60 -1.72 -20.21
C ALA A 309 -11.17 -1.00 -21.45
N PRO A 310 -11.87 0.16 -21.33
CA PRO A 310 -12.45 0.87 -22.44
C PRO A 310 -11.41 1.76 -23.16
N GLU A 311 -11.68 2.16 -24.42
CA GLU A 311 -10.93 3.23 -25.07
C GLU A 311 -11.29 4.61 -24.53
N PRO A 312 -10.36 5.56 -24.45
CA PRO A 312 -8.94 5.51 -24.84
C PRO A 312 -8.00 4.96 -23.74
N ILE A 313 -8.55 4.52 -22.64
CA ILE A 313 -7.81 4.01 -21.47
C ILE A 313 -7.00 2.78 -21.86
N ARG A 314 -7.62 1.83 -22.59
CA ARG A 314 -6.98 0.62 -23.10
C ARG A 314 -5.67 0.90 -23.82
N THR A 315 -5.71 1.83 -24.79
CA THR A 315 -4.52 2.25 -25.54
C THR A 315 -3.45 2.80 -24.62
N ALA A 316 -3.80 3.68 -23.69
CA ALA A 316 -2.86 4.26 -22.74
C ALA A 316 -2.18 3.21 -21.85
N LEU A 317 -2.96 2.24 -21.33
CA LEU A 317 -2.43 1.16 -20.50
C LEU A 317 -1.45 0.26 -21.27
N LEU A 318 -1.78 -0.12 -22.51
CA LEU A 318 -0.89 -0.91 -23.35
C LEU A 318 0.41 -0.16 -23.68
N GLU A 319 0.32 1.14 -23.99
CA GLU A 319 1.49 1.97 -24.28
C GLU A 319 2.40 2.09 -23.07
N GLY A 320 1.85 2.41 -21.89
CA GLY A 320 2.62 2.59 -20.68
C GLY A 320 3.32 1.30 -20.23
N ALA A 321 2.59 0.18 -20.21
CA ALA A 321 3.17 -1.10 -19.87
C ALA A 321 4.31 -1.53 -20.82
N ARG A 322 4.21 -1.21 -22.12
CA ARG A 322 5.26 -1.50 -23.12
C ARG A 322 6.56 -0.74 -22.90
N TRP A 323 6.57 0.32 -22.09
CA TRP A 323 7.80 1.08 -21.84
C TRP A 323 8.92 0.21 -21.26
N TRP A 324 8.60 -0.85 -20.53
CA TRP A 324 9.60 -1.75 -19.97
C TRP A 324 10.50 -2.40 -21.01
N ASN A 325 10.03 -2.56 -22.27
CA ASN A 325 10.91 -3.08 -23.32
C ASN A 325 12.17 -2.23 -23.50
N GLN A 326 12.12 -0.93 -23.26
CA GLN A 326 13.29 -0.02 -23.32
C GLN A 326 14.34 -0.40 -22.27
N ALA A 327 13.94 -0.83 -21.08
CA ALA A 327 14.86 -1.26 -20.03
C ALA A 327 15.48 -2.64 -20.34
N PHE A 328 14.69 -3.55 -20.89
CA PHE A 328 15.22 -4.85 -21.33
C PHE A 328 16.18 -4.72 -22.54
N GLU A 329 15.91 -3.81 -23.46
CA GLU A 329 16.84 -3.49 -24.55
C GLU A 329 18.15 -2.92 -24.03
N ALA A 330 18.10 -2.01 -23.05
CA ALA A 330 19.28 -1.49 -22.38
C ALA A 330 20.10 -2.57 -21.65
N ALA A 331 19.44 -3.63 -21.17
CA ALA A 331 20.06 -4.81 -20.55
C ALA A 331 20.57 -5.87 -21.58
N GLY A 332 20.49 -5.57 -22.88
CA GLY A 332 21.00 -6.42 -23.96
C GLY A 332 20.01 -7.48 -24.44
N TYR A 333 18.72 -7.25 -24.30
CA TYR A 333 17.70 -8.13 -24.84
C TYR A 333 16.92 -7.47 -25.99
N LYS A 334 16.54 -8.25 -26.97
CA LYS A 334 15.67 -7.86 -28.08
C LYS A 334 14.33 -8.57 -27.93
N ASN A 335 13.21 -7.84 -27.95
CA ASN A 335 11.86 -8.41 -27.89
C ASN A 335 11.60 -9.26 -26.61
N ALA A 336 12.25 -8.94 -25.49
CA ALA A 336 12.14 -9.73 -24.27
C ALA A 336 10.89 -9.43 -23.45
N PHE A 337 10.33 -8.25 -23.59
CA PHE A 337 9.13 -7.84 -22.89
C PHE A 337 8.03 -7.44 -23.87
N ARG A 338 6.83 -8.02 -23.69
CA ARG A 338 5.69 -7.80 -24.57
C ARG A 338 4.43 -7.51 -23.79
N VAL A 339 3.54 -6.70 -24.35
CA VAL A 339 2.21 -6.46 -23.80
C VAL A 339 1.18 -6.55 -24.91
N GLU A 340 0.20 -7.43 -24.70
CA GLU A 340 -0.82 -7.78 -25.69
C GLU A 340 -2.22 -7.72 -25.04
N MET A 341 -3.26 -7.81 -25.86
CA MET A 341 -4.61 -8.02 -25.35
C MET A 341 -4.81 -9.48 -24.96
N LEU A 342 -5.49 -9.74 -23.84
CA LEU A 342 -5.85 -11.09 -23.46
C LEU A 342 -6.69 -11.74 -24.56
N PRO A 343 -6.34 -12.94 -25.06
CA PRO A 343 -7.16 -13.66 -26.05
C PRO A 343 -8.60 -13.86 -25.54
N GLU A 344 -9.58 -13.97 -26.45
CA GLU A 344 -10.99 -14.05 -26.09
C GLU A 344 -11.36 -15.31 -25.30
N ASP A 345 -10.70 -16.40 -25.62
CA ASP A 345 -10.88 -17.72 -25.01
C ASP A 345 -9.95 -17.99 -23.84
N ALA A 346 -9.00 -17.08 -23.57
CA ALA A 346 -8.07 -17.20 -22.45
C ALA A 346 -8.73 -16.88 -21.11
N ASP A 347 -8.26 -17.56 -20.09
CA ASP A 347 -8.64 -17.30 -18.71
C ASP A 347 -7.53 -16.57 -17.97
N MET A 348 -7.86 -15.49 -17.26
CA MET A 348 -6.89 -14.75 -16.46
C MET A 348 -6.27 -15.59 -15.33
N MET A 349 -6.94 -16.67 -14.93
CA MET A 349 -6.45 -17.58 -13.90
C MET A 349 -5.45 -18.61 -14.44
N ASP A 350 -5.40 -18.81 -15.76
CA ASP A 350 -4.41 -19.68 -16.38
C ASP A 350 -3.00 -19.14 -16.10
N LEU A 351 -2.15 -19.98 -15.55
CA LEU A 351 -0.79 -19.62 -15.13
C LEU A 351 0.11 -19.12 -16.26
N ARG A 352 -0.21 -19.45 -17.52
CA ARG A 352 0.54 -19.01 -18.71
C ARG A 352 0.43 -17.51 -18.99
N TYR A 353 -0.52 -16.81 -18.34
CA TYR A 353 -0.78 -15.40 -18.60
C TYR A 353 -0.42 -14.54 -17.38
N ASN A 354 0.58 -13.65 -17.52
CA ASN A 354 0.71 -12.51 -16.64
C ASN A 354 -0.37 -11.49 -17.04
N VAL A 355 -1.09 -10.93 -16.08
CA VAL A 355 -2.30 -10.14 -16.40
C VAL A 355 -2.24 -8.72 -15.85
N ILE A 356 -2.83 -7.80 -16.62
CA ILE A 356 -3.11 -6.42 -16.20
C ILE A 356 -4.62 -6.29 -16.15
N GLN A 357 -5.18 -6.30 -14.94
CA GLN A 357 -6.62 -6.31 -14.70
C GLN A 357 -7.16 -4.89 -14.47
N TRP A 358 -8.30 -4.59 -15.11
CA TRP A 358 -9.03 -3.35 -14.91
C TRP A 358 -10.17 -3.55 -13.92
N VAL A 359 -10.18 -2.82 -12.79
CA VAL A 359 -11.18 -2.99 -11.72
C VAL A 359 -11.98 -1.73 -11.44
N HIS A 360 -13.23 -1.92 -11.03
CA HIS A 360 -14.13 -0.87 -10.61
C HIS A 360 -14.33 -0.89 -9.09
N ARG A 361 -14.35 0.28 -8.47
CA ARG A 361 -14.56 0.47 -7.03
C ARG A 361 -15.53 1.63 -6.78
N ALA A 362 -16.19 1.61 -5.63
CA ALA A 362 -17.09 2.69 -5.23
C ALA A 362 -16.34 3.98 -4.86
N THR A 363 -15.10 3.85 -4.35
CA THR A 363 -14.25 4.96 -3.94
C THR A 363 -12.94 4.96 -4.69
N ARG A 364 -12.26 6.12 -4.71
CA ARG A 364 -10.89 6.20 -5.20
C ARG A 364 -9.98 5.36 -4.31
N GLY A 365 -9.09 4.62 -4.92
CA GLY A 365 -8.12 3.78 -4.24
C GLY A 365 -6.86 3.63 -5.07
N TRP A 366 -5.88 2.96 -4.50
CA TRP A 366 -4.60 2.69 -5.17
C TRP A 366 -4.72 1.51 -6.15
N SER A 367 -3.80 1.46 -7.08
CA SER A 367 -3.52 0.30 -7.92
C SER A 367 -2.39 -0.50 -7.27
N TYR A 368 -2.21 -1.74 -7.67
CA TYR A 368 -1.11 -2.55 -7.14
C TYR A 368 -0.70 -3.65 -8.14
N GLY A 369 0.57 -4.06 -8.03
CA GLY A 369 1.12 -5.20 -8.74
C GLY A 369 1.64 -6.23 -7.74
N VAL A 370 1.15 -7.48 -7.83
CA VAL A 370 1.57 -8.61 -6.99
C VAL A 370 2.01 -9.76 -7.85
N SER A 371 2.80 -10.68 -7.28
CA SER A 371 3.33 -11.82 -8.02
C SER A 371 3.17 -13.12 -7.25
N VAL A 372 2.91 -14.20 -7.98
CA VAL A 372 3.08 -15.56 -7.47
C VAL A 372 4.55 -15.92 -7.61
N VAL A 373 5.21 -16.14 -6.49
CA VAL A 373 6.66 -16.35 -6.42
C VAL A 373 6.96 -17.73 -5.84
N ASP A 374 7.91 -18.43 -6.41
CA ASP A 374 8.48 -19.64 -5.79
C ASP A 374 9.32 -19.23 -4.56
N PRO A 375 8.84 -19.52 -3.33
CA PRO A 375 9.53 -19.04 -2.12
C PRO A 375 10.88 -19.74 -1.88
N ARG A 376 11.22 -20.77 -2.66
CA ARG A 376 12.53 -21.44 -2.59
C ARG A 376 13.60 -20.65 -3.31
N THR A 377 13.24 -19.94 -4.40
CA THR A 377 14.20 -19.42 -5.38
C THR A 377 14.03 -17.94 -5.69
N GLY A 378 12.85 -17.36 -5.45
CA GLY A 378 12.50 -16.03 -5.91
C GLY A 378 12.05 -15.97 -7.37
N GLU A 379 11.83 -17.11 -8.04
CA GLU A 379 11.30 -17.10 -9.40
C GLU A 379 9.85 -16.63 -9.42
N ILE A 380 9.57 -15.54 -10.14
CA ILE A 380 8.22 -15.07 -10.38
C ILE A 380 7.56 -15.97 -11.42
N ILE A 381 6.49 -16.65 -11.02
CA ILE A 381 5.73 -17.58 -11.86
C ILE A 381 4.66 -16.85 -12.64
N LYS A 382 3.98 -15.87 -11.99
CA LYS A 382 2.93 -15.08 -12.58
C LYS A 382 2.90 -13.69 -11.96
N GLY A 383 2.83 -12.66 -12.79
CA GLY A 383 2.53 -11.29 -12.37
C GLY A 383 1.03 -11.00 -12.51
N HIS A 384 0.47 -10.29 -11.52
CA HIS A 384 -0.92 -9.86 -11.51
C HIS A 384 -1.01 -8.38 -11.14
N VAL A 385 -1.34 -7.54 -12.10
CA VAL A 385 -1.52 -6.10 -11.95
C VAL A 385 -2.99 -5.76 -11.80
N THR A 386 -3.35 -4.92 -10.84
CA THR A 386 -4.72 -4.42 -10.61
C THR A 386 -4.76 -2.90 -10.74
N LEU A 387 -5.51 -2.39 -11.72
CA LEU A 387 -5.65 -0.96 -12.01
C LEU A 387 -7.06 -0.46 -11.73
N GLY A 388 -7.18 0.53 -10.84
CA GLY A 388 -8.45 1.11 -10.43
C GLY A 388 -8.98 2.16 -11.42
N SER A 389 -10.25 2.02 -11.85
CA SER A 389 -10.88 2.86 -12.86
C SER A 389 -11.11 4.32 -12.43
N LEU A 390 -11.23 4.59 -11.14
CA LEU A 390 -11.47 5.95 -10.64
C LEU A 390 -10.22 6.83 -10.62
N ARG A 391 -9.04 6.25 -10.83
CA ARG A 391 -7.79 7.02 -10.87
C ARG A 391 -7.80 8.08 -11.97
N VAL A 392 -8.25 7.73 -13.16
CA VAL A 392 -8.34 8.66 -14.29
C VAL A 392 -9.24 9.88 -13.99
N ARG A 393 -10.32 9.66 -13.21
CA ARG A 393 -11.24 10.74 -12.84
C ARG A 393 -10.62 11.70 -11.84
N GLN A 394 -9.77 11.22 -10.94
CA GLN A 394 -9.03 12.06 -10.01
C GLN A 394 -8.07 13.00 -10.72
N ASP A 395 -7.29 12.48 -11.67
CA ASP A 395 -6.36 13.31 -12.44
C ASP A 395 -7.10 14.34 -13.30
N TYR A 396 -8.26 13.96 -13.82
CA TYR A 396 -9.13 14.86 -14.54
C TYR A 396 -9.62 16.01 -13.64
N LEU A 397 -10.05 15.73 -12.41
CA LEU A 397 -10.51 16.73 -11.44
C LEU A 397 -9.38 17.70 -11.03
N ILE A 398 -8.14 17.20 -10.87
CA ILE A 398 -6.98 18.06 -10.63
C ILE A 398 -6.78 19.03 -11.80
N ALA A 399 -6.88 18.55 -13.04
CA ALA A 399 -6.75 19.38 -14.22
C ALA A 399 -7.88 20.42 -14.34
N GLU A 400 -9.13 20.05 -14.04
CA GLU A 400 -10.28 20.98 -13.94
C GLU A 400 -9.98 22.12 -12.98
N GLY A 401 -9.54 21.78 -11.77
CA GLY A 401 -9.20 22.76 -10.75
C GLY A 401 -8.09 23.71 -11.17
N LEU A 402 -7.04 23.22 -11.83
CA LEU A 402 -5.91 24.02 -12.26
C LEU A 402 -6.19 24.89 -13.49
N LEU A 403 -7.00 24.42 -14.43
CA LEU A 403 -7.16 25.05 -15.74
C LEU A 403 -8.39 25.97 -15.83
N ALA A 404 -9.41 25.79 -14.95
CA ALA A 404 -10.72 26.44 -15.07
C ALA A 404 -11.26 26.37 -16.52
N PRO A 405 -11.53 25.16 -17.07
CA PRO A 405 -11.60 24.94 -18.51
C PRO A 405 -12.94 25.27 -19.14
N TYR A 406 -13.97 25.54 -18.33
CA TYR A 406 -15.35 25.70 -18.82
C TYR A 406 -15.71 27.16 -19.07
N GLU A 407 -15.33 27.68 -20.24
CA GLU A 407 -15.76 28.99 -20.68
C GLU A 407 -16.96 28.87 -21.61
N LYS A 408 -17.98 29.70 -21.37
CA LYS A 408 -19.21 29.73 -22.17
C LYS A 408 -18.91 29.90 -23.66
N GLY A 409 -19.44 28.98 -24.46
CA GLY A 409 -19.26 29.02 -25.95
C GLY A 409 -17.91 28.48 -26.44
N LYS A 410 -17.06 27.96 -25.55
CA LYS A 410 -15.80 27.28 -25.91
C LYS A 410 -15.89 25.78 -25.72
N SER A 411 -15.26 25.03 -26.61
CA SER A 411 -15.08 23.57 -26.39
C SER A 411 -14.10 23.34 -25.26
N VAL A 412 -14.33 22.27 -24.48
CA VAL A 412 -13.42 21.84 -23.41
C VAL A 412 -12.07 21.44 -24.02
N SER A 413 -11.00 21.90 -23.39
CA SER A 413 -9.64 21.59 -23.84
C SER A 413 -9.34 20.09 -23.71
N PRO A 414 -8.75 19.44 -24.72
CA PRO A 414 -8.31 18.04 -24.63
C PRO A 414 -7.18 17.81 -23.61
N LYS A 415 -6.53 18.87 -23.13
CA LYS A 415 -5.38 18.81 -22.21
C LYS A 415 -5.68 18.09 -20.90
N MET A 416 -6.93 18.15 -20.40
CA MET A 416 -7.32 17.44 -19.20
C MET A 416 -7.30 15.93 -19.40
N GLN A 417 -7.88 15.48 -20.52
CA GLN A 417 -7.85 14.05 -20.89
C GLN A 417 -6.44 13.58 -21.20
N GLU A 418 -5.64 14.39 -21.89
CA GLU A 418 -4.24 14.09 -22.19
C GLU A 418 -3.42 13.90 -20.93
N MET A 419 -3.56 14.78 -19.93
CA MET A 419 -2.90 14.65 -18.63
C MET A 419 -3.33 13.36 -17.89
N ALA A 420 -4.62 13.09 -17.84
CA ALA A 420 -5.14 11.90 -17.20
C ALA A 420 -4.65 10.60 -17.88
N LEU A 421 -4.59 10.57 -19.23
CA LEU A 421 -4.04 9.44 -19.97
C LEU A 421 -2.52 9.31 -19.82
N ALA A 422 -1.78 10.43 -19.71
CA ALA A 422 -0.35 10.40 -19.40
C ALA A 422 -0.08 9.75 -18.04
N ARG A 423 -0.89 10.07 -17.03
CA ARG A 423 -0.81 9.39 -15.72
C ARG A 423 -1.10 7.90 -15.82
N LEU A 424 -2.12 7.50 -16.61
CA LEU A 424 -2.43 6.07 -16.78
C LEU A 424 -1.29 5.30 -17.45
N ARG A 425 -0.58 5.90 -18.41
CA ARG A 425 0.63 5.28 -18.99
C ARG A 425 1.70 5.05 -17.93
N GLN A 426 2.00 6.08 -17.14
CA GLN A 426 2.98 5.98 -16.06
C GLN A 426 2.54 4.96 -15.00
N LEU A 427 1.25 4.94 -14.62
CA LEU A 427 0.69 3.99 -13.66
C LEU A 427 0.78 2.54 -14.18
N ALA A 428 0.46 2.29 -15.44
CA ALA A 428 0.58 0.95 -16.02
C ALA A 428 2.03 0.46 -16.01
N ALA A 429 3.00 1.33 -16.31
CA ALA A 429 4.41 1.01 -16.20
C ALA A 429 4.80 0.71 -14.74
N HIS A 430 4.34 1.53 -13.80
CA HIS A 430 4.60 1.39 -12.37
C HIS A 430 4.14 0.03 -11.83
N GLU A 431 2.87 -0.30 -12.00
CA GLU A 431 2.30 -1.55 -11.46
C GLU A 431 2.91 -2.81 -12.13
N VAL A 432 3.23 -2.72 -13.41
CA VAL A 432 4.00 -3.79 -14.07
C VAL A 432 5.39 -3.92 -13.46
N GLY A 433 6.04 -2.81 -13.11
CA GLY A 433 7.35 -2.82 -12.44
C GLY A 433 7.37 -3.65 -11.15
N HIS A 434 6.32 -3.56 -10.33
CA HIS A 434 6.18 -4.40 -9.13
C HIS A 434 6.15 -5.89 -9.49
N THR A 435 5.45 -6.24 -10.52
CA THR A 435 5.35 -7.64 -10.97
C THR A 435 6.60 -8.13 -11.76
N LEU A 436 7.53 -7.22 -12.05
CA LEU A 436 8.89 -7.53 -12.48
C LEU A 436 9.87 -7.66 -11.31
N GLY A 437 9.40 -7.49 -10.08
CA GLY A 437 10.16 -7.62 -8.86
C GLY A 437 10.66 -6.29 -8.26
N LEU A 438 10.26 -5.13 -8.79
CA LEU A 438 10.78 -3.83 -8.38
C LEU A 438 10.01 -3.21 -7.22
N MET A 439 10.74 -2.68 -6.26
CA MET A 439 10.23 -1.83 -5.17
C MET A 439 10.12 -0.37 -5.62
N HIS A 440 9.37 0.44 -4.88
CA HIS A 440 9.31 1.88 -5.10
C HIS A 440 10.69 2.54 -5.02
N ASN A 441 10.91 3.58 -5.83
CA ASN A 441 12.05 4.48 -5.72
C ASN A 441 11.58 5.93 -5.53
N TYR A 442 11.42 6.35 -4.28
CA TYR A 442 10.94 7.70 -3.92
C TYR A 442 12.02 8.79 -3.94
N SER A 443 13.24 8.46 -4.33
CA SER A 443 14.28 9.47 -4.60
C SER A 443 14.36 9.88 -6.07
N ALA A 444 13.57 9.26 -6.93
CA ALA A 444 13.58 9.49 -8.38
C ALA A 444 13.13 10.91 -8.77
N SER A 445 12.21 11.53 -8.01
CA SER A 445 11.78 12.92 -8.18
C SER A 445 12.97 13.89 -8.18
N THR A 446 13.96 13.66 -7.32
CA THR A 446 15.14 14.53 -7.16
C THR A 446 16.14 14.43 -8.31
N VAL A 447 16.07 13.38 -9.12
CA VAL A 447 16.96 13.09 -10.25
C VAL A 447 16.17 12.99 -11.55
N ASN A 448 15.51 14.06 -11.94
CA ASN A 448 14.82 14.20 -13.22
C ASN A 448 13.79 13.08 -13.48
N ARG A 449 12.99 12.71 -12.48
CA ARG A 449 11.96 11.65 -12.61
C ARG A 449 12.57 10.35 -13.15
N SER A 450 13.66 9.90 -12.50
CA SER A 450 14.55 8.83 -13.00
C SER A 450 13.96 7.43 -12.91
N SER A 451 12.77 7.26 -12.34
CA SER A 451 12.11 5.94 -12.21
C SER A 451 10.60 6.06 -12.36
N VAL A 452 9.97 5.11 -13.05
CA VAL A 452 8.52 4.95 -13.05
C VAL A 452 8.00 4.37 -11.73
N MET A 453 8.90 3.82 -10.89
CA MET A 453 8.56 3.27 -9.57
C MET A 453 8.41 4.34 -8.49
N ASP A 454 8.30 5.61 -8.87
CA ASP A 454 7.93 6.74 -8.02
C ASP A 454 6.42 7.00 -8.06
N TYR A 455 5.91 7.79 -7.11
CA TYR A 455 4.57 8.37 -7.14
C TYR A 455 4.66 9.84 -7.58
N PRO A 456 4.70 10.14 -8.89
CA PRO A 456 4.84 11.50 -9.34
C PRO A 456 3.53 12.28 -9.24
N PRO A 457 3.55 13.53 -8.73
CA PRO A 457 2.43 14.46 -8.90
C PRO A 457 2.41 14.99 -10.32
N PRO A 458 1.29 15.56 -10.80
CA PRO A 458 1.28 16.28 -12.05
C PRO A 458 2.12 17.56 -11.93
N VAL A 459 3.16 17.70 -12.74
CA VAL A 459 3.99 18.92 -12.77
C VAL A 459 3.25 20.00 -13.54
N ALA A 460 2.73 20.98 -12.80
CA ALA A 460 2.09 22.17 -13.36
C ALA A 460 3.12 23.30 -13.48
N LYS A 461 3.24 23.92 -14.65
CA LYS A 461 4.14 25.05 -14.91
C LYS A 461 3.35 26.34 -15.07
N LEU A 462 3.80 27.42 -14.43
CA LEU A 462 3.19 28.75 -14.61
C LEU A 462 3.93 29.47 -15.75
N ALA A 463 3.20 29.77 -16.82
CA ALA A 463 3.72 30.56 -17.92
C ALA A 463 3.79 32.05 -17.59
N ALA A 464 4.55 32.81 -18.36
CA ALA A 464 4.74 34.25 -18.14
C ALA A 464 3.43 35.08 -18.22
N ASP A 465 2.44 34.60 -18.98
CA ASP A 465 1.10 35.21 -19.09
C ASP A 465 0.16 34.79 -17.94
N GLY A 466 0.64 34.01 -16.99
CA GLY A 466 -0.14 33.50 -15.85
C GLY A 466 -1.07 32.34 -16.19
N THR A 467 -0.91 31.70 -17.35
CA THR A 467 -1.58 30.43 -17.66
C THR A 467 -0.84 29.26 -17.06
N ILE A 468 -1.57 28.18 -16.75
CA ILE A 468 -0.99 26.95 -16.23
C ILE A 468 -0.83 25.97 -17.37
N ASP A 469 0.38 25.45 -17.55
CA ASP A 469 0.72 24.45 -18.54
C ASP A 469 0.89 23.08 -17.88
N LEU A 470 0.17 22.06 -18.40
CA LEU A 470 0.19 20.66 -17.96
C LEU A 470 0.75 19.74 -19.05
N SER A 471 1.36 20.27 -20.12
CA SER A 471 1.85 19.46 -21.24
C SER A 471 2.97 18.49 -20.88
N ASP A 472 3.72 18.78 -19.80
CA ASP A 472 4.79 17.92 -19.23
C ASP A 472 4.43 17.46 -17.81
N ALA A 473 3.13 17.24 -17.56
CA ALA A 473 2.66 16.86 -16.24
C ALA A 473 3.30 15.55 -15.76
N TYR A 474 3.47 14.58 -16.64
CA TYR A 474 4.09 13.28 -16.36
C TYR A 474 5.18 12.96 -17.36
N ALA A 475 6.23 12.28 -16.92
CA ALA A 475 7.29 11.79 -17.79
C ALA A 475 6.77 10.70 -18.74
N THR A 476 7.40 10.58 -19.90
CA THR A 476 7.10 9.56 -20.91
C THR A 476 8.28 8.60 -21.05
N GLY A 477 7.99 7.31 -21.09
CA GLY A 477 9.00 6.25 -21.21
C GLY A 477 9.55 5.82 -19.84
N ILE A 478 10.52 4.90 -19.90
CA ILE A 478 11.14 4.30 -18.71
C ILE A 478 12.26 5.20 -18.17
N GLY A 479 12.44 5.21 -16.85
CA GLY A 479 13.46 6.02 -16.20
C GLY A 479 14.87 5.43 -16.31
N GLU A 480 15.87 6.28 -16.05
CA GLU A 480 17.28 5.86 -16.07
C GLU A 480 17.63 4.90 -14.93
N TRP A 481 16.97 5.05 -13.77
CA TRP A 481 17.12 4.11 -12.67
C TRP A 481 16.50 2.74 -13.00
N ASP A 482 15.35 2.74 -13.68
CA ASP A 482 14.67 1.52 -14.07
C ASP A 482 15.54 0.66 -15.01
N LYS A 483 16.32 1.29 -15.88
CA LYS A 483 17.29 0.61 -16.72
C LYS A 483 18.41 -0.04 -15.90
N VAL A 484 18.88 0.65 -14.84
CA VAL A 484 19.86 0.09 -13.90
C VAL A 484 19.28 -1.11 -13.16
N SER A 485 18.07 -0.99 -12.67
CA SER A 485 17.39 -2.07 -11.93
C SER A 485 17.17 -3.28 -12.82
N ILE A 486 16.62 -3.10 -14.02
CA ILE A 486 16.43 -4.23 -14.96
C ILE A 486 17.77 -4.86 -15.37
N ALA A 487 18.82 -4.06 -15.59
CA ALA A 487 20.15 -4.62 -15.87
C ALA A 487 20.65 -5.45 -14.67
N PHE A 488 20.51 -4.97 -13.44
CA PHE A 488 20.86 -5.75 -12.25
C PHE A 488 20.06 -7.04 -12.14
N GLY A 489 18.74 -6.96 -12.25
CA GLY A 489 17.84 -8.11 -12.06
C GLY A 489 17.93 -9.13 -13.18
N TYR A 490 18.05 -8.69 -14.43
CA TYR A 490 17.78 -9.55 -15.59
C TYR A 490 18.96 -9.72 -16.57
N GLN A 491 20.00 -8.91 -16.52
CA GLN A 491 21.11 -9.06 -17.45
C GLN A 491 21.77 -10.43 -17.30
N ASP A 492 21.90 -11.12 -18.42
CA ASP A 492 22.60 -12.38 -18.52
C ASP A 492 24.08 -12.15 -18.85
N PHE A 493 24.97 -12.96 -18.28
CA PHE A 493 26.40 -12.82 -18.44
C PHE A 493 27.03 -14.06 -19.11
N PRO A 494 28.10 -13.91 -19.91
CA PRO A 494 28.84 -15.02 -20.46
C PRO A 494 29.36 -15.98 -19.39
N ALA A 495 29.47 -17.26 -19.73
CA ALA A 495 30.02 -18.27 -18.83
C ALA A 495 31.42 -17.86 -18.32
N GLY A 496 31.66 -18.06 -17.01
CA GLY A 496 32.90 -17.68 -16.34
C GLY A 496 32.97 -16.23 -15.88
N THR A 497 31.91 -15.42 -16.08
CA THR A 497 31.84 -14.07 -15.51
C THR A 497 31.65 -14.18 -14.00
N ASP A 498 32.41 -13.42 -13.23
CA ASP A 498 32.10 -13.15 -11.82
C ASP A 498 30.85 -12.27 -11.72
N GLU A 499 29.71 -12.91 -11.50
CA GLU A 499 28.39 -12.25 -11.50
C GLU A 499 28.30 -11.18 -10.41
N HIS A 500 28.79 -11.45 -9.19
CA HIS A 500 28.78 -10.49 -8.10
C HIS A 500 29.50 -9.18 -8.46
N SER A 501 30.71 -9.28 -9.01
CA SER A 501 31.47 -8.11 -9.47
C SER A 501 30.79 -7.39 -10.63
N ALA A 502 30.18 -8.14 -11.56
CA ALA A 502 29.49 -7.56 -12.70
C ALA A 502 28.24 -6.77 -12.27
N LEU A 503 27.44 -7.32 -11.36
CA LEU A 503 26.25 -6.67 -10.78
C LEU A 503 26.62 -5.41 -9.98
N ASN A 504 27.66 -5.50 -9.15
CA ASN A 504 28.14 -4.32 -8.42
C ASN A 504 28.58 -3.20 -9.36
N LYS A 505 29.23 -3.49 -10.48
CA LYS A 505 29.62 -2.47 -11.49
C LYS A 505 28.40 -1.77 -12.08
N ILE A 506 27.27 -2.47 -12.29
CA ILE A 506 26.02 -1.88 -12.79
C ILE A 506 25.50 -0.83 -11.79
N LEU A 507 25.44 -1.16 -10.50
CA LEU A 507 24.97 -0.27 -9.46
C LEU A 507 25.88 0.94 -9.29
N VAL A 508 27.19 0.71 -9.15
CA VAL A 508 28.20 1.79 -9.01
C VAL A 508 28.17 2.74 -10.21
N ALA A 509 28.02 2.23 -11.43
CA ALA A 509 27.86 3.06 -12.62
C ALA A 509 26.56 3.90 -12.59
N GLY A 510 25.47 3.36 -12.03
CA GLY A 510 24.25 4.09 -11.78
C GLY A 510 24.44 5.25 -10.80
N PHE A 511 25.02 4.99 -9.63
CA PHE A 511 25.32 6.00 -8.63
C PHE A 511 26.32 7.04 -9.13
N GLY A 512 27.32 6.64 -9.90
CA GLY A 512 28.28 7.57 -10.52
C GLY A 512 27.63 8.57 -11.51
N ARG A 513 26.43 8.28 -12.01
CA ARG A 513 25.60 9.21 -12.79
C ARG A 513 24.70 10.09 -11.93
N GLY A 514 24.78 9.98 -10.60
CA GLY A 514 23.95 10.71 -9.64
C GLY A 514 22.57 10.08 -9.40
N LEU A 515 22.29 8.87 -9.93
CA LEU A 515 21.05 8.17 -9.65
C LEU A 515 21.03 7.71 -8.19
N ARG A 516 19.82 7.63 -7.59
CA ARG A 516 19.63 7.30 -6.18
C ARG A 516 18.49 6.29 -6.03
N TYR A 517 18.53 5.54 -4.94
CA TYR A 517 17.47 4.62 -4.54
C TYR A 517 17.20 4.71 -3.03
N LEU A 518 15.97 5.07 -2.69
CA LEU A 518 15.36 4.98 -1.36
C LEU A 518 13.89 4.61 -1.54
N THR A 519 13.34 3.87 -0.57
CA THR A 519 12.04 3.23 -0.73
C THR A 519 11.03 3.63 0.36
N ASP A 520 9.99 2.84 0.57
CA ASP A 520 8.84 3.13 1.43
C ASP A 520 9.21 3.49 2.87
N GLN A 521 10.07 2.70 3.49
CA GLN A 521 10.55 2.95 4.87
C GLN A 521 11.20 4.31 5.06
N ASP A 522 11.74 4.91 3.97
CA ASP A 522 12.44 6.19 3.99
C ASP A 522 11.50 7.35 3.64
N ALA A 523 10.43 7.07 2.91
CA ALA A 523 9.52 8.06 2.36
C ALA A 523 8.21 8.20 3.15
N ARG A 524 7.57 7.09 3.53
CA ARG A 524 6.21 7.08 4.11
C ARG A 524 6.11 7.58 5.55
N PRO A 525 6.99 7.21 6.49
CA PRO A 525 6.81 7.63 7.87
C PRO A 525 6.86 9.17 8.02
N ALA A 526 5.88 9.74 8.74
CA ALA A 526 5.82 11.18 8.99
C ALA A 526 7.09 11.72 9.69
N GLY A 527 7.74 10.87 10.49
CA GLY A 527 9.02 11.15 11.14
C GLY A 527 10.25 10.92 10.28
N SER A 528 10.12 10.49 9.02
CA SER A 528 11.27 10.22 8.14
C SER A 528 12.26 11.37 8.09
N SER A 529 13.55 11.01 8.01
CA SER A 529 14.67 11.95 7.99
C SER A 529 15.22 12.25 6.59
N SER A 530 14.87 11.44 5.58
CA SER A 530 15.42 11.61 4.23
C SER A 530 14.93 12.90 3.58
N SER A 531 15.86 13.77 3.20
CA SER A 531 15.55 15.01 2.47
C SER A 531 15.35 14.80 0.97
N VAL A 532 15.56 13.56 0.48
CA VAL A 532 15.58 13.22 -0.95
C VAL A 532 14.62 12.10 -1.30
N ALA A 533 13.76 11.67 -0.37
CA ALA A 533 12.77 10.63 -0.62
C ALA A 533 11.40 11.02 -0.08
N HIS A 534 10.43 11.18 -0.97
CA HIS A 534 9.04 11.44 -0.60
C HIS A 534 8.08 10.99 -1.72
N LEU A 535 6.80 10.77 -1.34
CA LEU A 535 5.72 10.43 -2.25
C LEU A 535 5.07 11.71 -2.77
N TRP A 536 4.64 11.71 -4.02
CA TRP A 536 3.88 12.81 -4.61
C TRP A 536 4.59 14.16 -4.55
N ASP A 537 5.93 14.17 -4.49
CA ASP A 537 6.77 15.35 -4.59
C ASP A 537 7.40 15.47 -5.98
N ALA A 538 7.96 16.62 -6.26
CA ALA A 538 8.67 16.89 -7.50
C ALA A 538 9.88 17.79 -7.27
N GLY A 539 10.73 17.87 -8.30
CA GLY A 539 11.87 18.76 -8.34
C GLY A 539 13.12 18.25 -7.62
N SER A 540 14.28 18.75 -8.03
CA SER A 540 15.58 18.35 -7.48
C SER A 540 15.84 18.85 -6.05
N ASN A 541 15.05 19.82 -5.58
CA ASN A 541 15.07 20.34 -4.21
C ASN A 541 13.62 20.63 -3.79
N ALA A 542 13.14 19.95 -2.77
CA ALA A 542 11.75 20.04 -2.33
C ALA A 542 11.36 21.45 -1.83
N VAL A 543 12.31 22.24 -1.34
CA VAL A 543 12.04 23.62 -0.86
C VAL A 543 11.82 24.58 -2.03
N ASP A 544 12.62 24.47 -3.08
CA ASP A 544 12.47 25.29 -4.28
C ASP A 544 11.15 24.96 -4.98
N GLU A 545 10.84 23.67 -5.04
CA GLU A 545 9.60 23.19 -5.65
C GLU A 545 8.37 23.60 -4.83
N LEU A 546 8.43 23.59 -3.49
CA LEU A 546 7.34 24.12 -2.66
C LEU A 546 7.07 25.59 -2.98
N ASN A 547 8.11 26.41 -3.07
CA ASN A 547 7.96 27.83 -3.40
C ASN A 547 7.36 28.04 -4.80
N ARG A 548 7.79 27.24 -5.78
CA ARG A 548 7.24 27.26 -7.15
C ARG A 548 5.78 26.82 -7.17
N LEU A 549 5.45 25.75 -6.47
CA LEU A 549 4.10 25.18 -6.44
C LEU A 549 3.11 26.12 -5.75
N MET A 550 3.54 26.84 -4.69
CA MET A 550 2.72 27.88 -4.06
C MET A 550 2.38 29.02 -5.00
N GLN A 551 3.25 29.36 -5.97
CA GLN A 551 2.96 30.35 -7.01
C GLN A 551 1.91 29.82 -8.01
N VAL A 552 2.01 28.55 -8.43
CA VAL A 552 1.02 27.89 -9.29
C VAL A 552 -0.34 27.84 -8.57
N ARG A 553 -0.36 27.44 -7.30
CA ARG A 553 -1.56 27.40 -6.45
C ARG A 553 -2.22 28.78 -6.36
N ALA A 554 -1.46 29.82 -6.08
CA ALA A 554 -1.97 31.17 -5.98
C ALA A 554 -2.56 31.66 -7.32
N ALA A 555 -1.91 31.34 -8.43
CA ALA A 555 -2.42 31.68 -9.77
C ALA A 555 -3.72 30.94 -10.11
N ALA A 556 -3.85 29.67 -9.73
CA ALA A 556 -5.07 28.89 -9.91
C ALA A 556 -6.21 29.45 -9.06
N LEU A 557 -6.00 29.67 -7.75
CA LEU A 557 -7.01 30.19 -6.82
C LEU A 557 -7.50 31.59 -7.19
N LYS A 558 -6.64 32.42 -7.76
CA LYS A 558 -7.03 33.78 -8.24
C LYS A 558 -8.09 33.73 -9.34
N LYS A 559 -8.13 32.67 -10.14
CA LYS A 559 -9.06 32.49 -11.28
C LYS A 559 -10.17 31.49 -10.95
N PHE A 560 -10.18 30.94 -9.74
CA PHE A 560 -11.07 29.86 -9.33
C PHE A 560 -12.52 30.34 -9.18
N GLY A 561 -13.49 29.52 -9.63
CA GLY A 561 -14.91 29.85 -9.56
C GLY A 561 -15.76 28.98 -10.49
N GLU A 562 -16.87 29.51 -10.99
CA GLU A 562 -17.84 28.80 -11.85
C GLU A 562 -17.20 28.09 -13.06
N LYS A 563 -16.11 28.63 -13.60
CA LYS A 563 -15.42 28.06 -14.76
C LYS A 563 -14.67 26.73 -14.44
N ASN A 564 -14.60 26.34 -13.18
CA ASN A 564 -14.01 25.08 -12.75
C ASN A 564 -15.01 23.92 -12.76
N ILE A 565 -16.28 24.18 -13.03
CA ILE A 565 -17.34 23.16 -13.15
C ILE A 565 -18.09 23.30 -14.46
N CYS A 566 -18.67 22.21 -14.96
CA CYS A 566 -19.46 22.21 -16.20
C CYS A 566 -20.68 23.11 -16.12
N GLU A 567 -21.09 23.70 -17.24
CA GLU A 567 -22.35 24.46 -17.33
C GLU A 567 -23.54 23.55 -16.94
N GLY A 568 -24.38 24.02 -16.01
CA GLY A 568 -25.50 23.24 -15.46
C GLY A 568 -25.17 22.38 -14.24
N ALA A 569 -23.90 22.25 -13.86
CA ALA A 569 -23.55 21.61 -12.58
C ALA A 569 -23.95 22.49 -11.38
N PRO A 570 -24.37 21.90 -10.24
CA PRO A 570 -24.63 22.67 -9.05
C PRO A 570 -23.41 23.45 -8.57
N LEU A 571 -23.55 24.74 -8.25
CA LEU A 571 -22.42 25.56 -7.81
C LEU A 571 -21.70 24.99 -6.57
N ALA A 572 -22.42 24.26 -5.72
CA ALA A 572 -21.82 23.59 -4.58
C ALA A 572 -20.71 22.59 -4.95
N THR A 573 -20.71 22.07 -6.20
CA THR A 573 -19.65 21.14 -6.69
C THR A 573 -18.34 21.85 -7.05
N ILE A 574 -18.30 23.18 -6.98
CA ILE A 574 -17.05 23.96 -7.05
C ILE A 574 -16.07 23.48 -5.97
N GLU A 575 -16.57 23.11 -4.78
CA GLU A 575 -15.72 22.59 -3.71
C GLU A 575 -14.99 21.31 -4.11
N ASP A 576 -15.57 20.45 -4.93
CA ASP A 576 -14.96 19.19 -5.36
C ASP A 576 -13.65 19.46 -6.14
N ALA A 577 -13.65 20.48 -7.01
CA ALA A 577 -12.48 20.92 -7.73
C ALA A 577 -11.55 21.84 -6.90
N LEU A 578 -12.09 22.52 -5.87
CA LEU A 578 -11.33 23.41 -5.00
C LEU A 578 -10.35 22.65 -4.11
N VAL A 579 -10.79 21.53 -3.49
CA VAL A 579 -9.98 20.78 -2.54
C VAL A 579 -8.61 20.38 -3.12
N PRO A 580 -8.48 19.72 -4.30
CA PRO A 580 -7.19 19.36 -4.86
C PRO A 580 -6.32 20.57 -5.21
N VAL A 581 -6.87 21.72 -5.54
CA VAL A 581 -6.09 22.94 -5.81
C VAL A 581 -5.69 23.63 -4.52
N TYR A 582 -6.59 23.73 -3.55
CA TYR A 582 -6.28 24.34 -2.26
C TYR A 582 -5.19 23.55 -1.52
N MET A 583 -5.26 22.23 -1.56
CA MET A 583 -4.30 21.31 -0.96
C MET A 583 -3.18 20.86 -1.93
N LEU A 584 -2.97 21.57 -3.04
CA LEU A 584 -1.99 21.21 -4.08
C LEU A 584 -0.56 21.01 -3.53
N HIS A 585 -0.21 21.76 -2.49
CA HIS A 585 1.11 21.76 -1.87
C HIS A 585 1.30 20.70 -0.78
N ARG A 586 0.28 19.88 -0.46
CA ARG A 586 0.28 18.99 0.72
C ARG A 586 1.51 18.07 0.80
N TYR A 587 1.82 17.35 -0.26
CA TYR A 587 2.96 16.44 -0.26
C TYR A 587 4.30 17.17 -0.42
N GLN A 588 4.30 18.30 -1.11
CA GLN A 588 5.50 19.09 -1.26
C GLN A 588 5.92 19.79 0.04
N VAL A 589 4.97 20.19 0.89
CA VAL A 589 5.28 20.74 2.21
C VAL A 589 5.79 19.64 3.15
N GLU A 590 5.30 18.42 3.03
CA GLU A 590 5.83 17.25 3.75
C GLU A 590 7.30 17.01 3.36
N ALA A 591 7.59 16.95 2.05
CA ALA A 591 8.94 16.77 1.51
C ALA A 591 9.89 17.88 1.98
N ALA A 592 9.47 19.15 1.91
CA ALA A 592 10.26 20.29 2.38
C ALA A 592 10.50 20.22 3.90
N THR A 593 9.52 19.79 4.69
CA THR A 593 9.65 19.65 6.14
C THR A 593 10.71 18.60 6.53
N LYS A 594 10.95 17.59 5.69
CA LYS A 594 12.01 16.59 5.93
C LYS A 594 13.42 17.17 5.97
N PHE A 595 13.63 18.36 5.42
CA PHE A 595 14.92 19.06 5.55
C PHE A 595 15.19 19.54 6.99
N VAL A 596 14.14 19.89 7.74
CA VAL A 596 14.23 20.35 9.14
C VAL A 596 14.52 19.16 10.04
N GLY A 597 15.71 19.12 10.66
CA GLY A 597 16.21 17.93 11.34
C GLY A 597 16.43 16.76 10.38
N GLY A 598 16.75 17.07 9.13
CA GLY A 598 16.90 16.12 8.05
C GLY A 598 18.30 15.53 7.94
N MET A 599 18.35 14.38 7.28
CA MET A 599 19.59 13.65 6.99
C MET A 599 19.52 13.08 5.57
N ASP A 600 20.57 13.27 4.80
CA ASP A 600 20.79 12.59 3.52
C ASP A 600 21.58 11.31 3.78
N TYR A 601 21.17 10.20 3.17
CA TYR A 601 21.82 8.90 3.33
C TYR A 601 21.54 7.99 2.13
N THR A 602 22.29 6.91 2.05
CA THR A 602 22.13 5.86 1.04
C THR A 602 22.18 4.49 1.73
N PHE A 603 21.75 3.45 1.04
CA PHE A 603 21.94 2.06 1.49
C PHE A 603 23.39 1.59 1.21
N ALA A 604 24.35 2.41 1.60
CA ALA A 604 25.77 2.19 1.35
C ALA A 604 26.25 0.83 1.85
N VAL A 605 27.05 0.15 1.04
CA VAL A 605 27.75 -1.06 1.43
C VAL A 605 29.26 -0.80 1.53
N ARG A 606 29.94 -1.57 2.37
CA ARG A 606 31.38 -1.37 2.58
C ARG A 606 32.16 -1.49 1.28
N GLY A 607 32.83 -0.41 0.88
CA GLY A 607 33.69 -0.38 -0.30
C GLY A 607 33.04 0.17 -1.57
N ASP A 608 31.79 0.64 -1.52
CA ASP A 608 31.12 1.25 -2.68
C ASP A 608 31.46 2.74 -2.89
N GLY A 609 32.10 3.37 -1.93
CA GLY A 609 32.50 4.79 -2.00
C GLY A 609 31.37 5.78 -1.73
N GLU A 610 30.16 5.33 -1.39
CA GLU A 610 29.01 6.16 -1.07
C GLU A 610 29.14 6.81 0.32
N VAL A 611 28.57 8.02 0.45
CA VAL A 611 28.45 8.70 1.73
C VAL A 611 27.28 8.13 2.49
N ALA A 612 27.56 7.32 3.53
CA ALA A 612 26.52 6.59 4.25
C ALA A 612 25.47 7.53 4.90
N THR A 613 25.89 8.62 5.55
CA THR A 613 25.01 9.59 6.20
C THR A 613 25.59 11.00 6.21
N LYS A 614 24.73 12.01 6.02
CA LYS A 614 25.09 13.42 6.12
C LYS A 614 23.89 14.22 6.64
N ILE A 615 24.07 15.01 7.72
CA ILE A 615 23.05 15.94 8.18
C ILE A 615 22.83 17.01 7.09
N VAL A 616 21.59 17.36 6.81
CA VAL A 616 21.25 18.45 5.88
C VAL A 616 21.88 19.75 6.35
N ALA A 617 22.49 20.50 5.43
CA ALA A 617 23.18 21.73 5.76
C ALA A 617 22.30 22.69 6.58
N ALA A 618 22.83 23.30 7.62
CA ALA A 618 22.10 24.18 8.54
C ALA A 618 21.36 25.32 7.81
N SER A 619 21.96 25.89 6.75
CA SER A 619 21.33 26.90 5.90
C SER A 619 20.10 26.37 5.18
N GLU A 620 20.16 25.13 4.65
CA GLU A 620 19.03 24.49 3.97
C GLU A 620 17.91 24.13 4.94
N GLN A 621 18.23 23.67 6.15
CA GLN A 621 17.24 23.42 7.20
C GLN A 621 16.46 24.70 7.55
N ARG A 622 17.15 25.83 7.72
CA ARG A 622 16.51 27.15 7.99
C ARG A 622 15.73 27.66 6.80
N ARG A 623 16.24 27.47 5.59
CA ARG A 623 15.52 27.81 4.35
C ARG A 623 14.22 27.00 4.22
N ALA A 624 14.26 25.72 4.52
CA ALA A 624 13.10 24.84 4.53
C ALA A 624 12.07 25.29 5.58
N LEU A 625 12.51 25.55 6.82
CA LEU A 625 11.63 26.06 7.87
C LEU A 625 10.94 27.35 7.45
N ALA A 626 11.66 28.29 6.86
CA ALA A 626 11.10 29.56 6.40
C ALA A 626 10.05 29.35 5.28
N ALA A 627 10.32 28.44 4.33
CA ALA A 627 9.38 28.12 3.24
C ALA A 627 8.11 27.42 3.77
N VAL A 628 8.26 26.48 4.69
CA VAL A 628 7.14 25.77 5.34
C VAL A 628 6.28 26.77 6.14
N LEU A 629 6.89 27.64 6.94
CA LEU A 629 6.16 28.68 7.70
C LEU A 629 5.46 29.71 6.78
N ALA A 630 5.98 29.93 5.58
CA ALA A 630 5.33 30.80 4.61
C ALA A 630 3.97 30.26 4.12
N THR A 631 3.74 28.94 4.14
CA THR A 631 2.46 28.33 3.77
C THR A 631 1.37 28.58 4.81
N LEU A 632 1.73 28.94 6.05
CA LEU A 632 0.81 29.19 7.16
C LEU A 632 0.32 30.66 7.23
N LYS A 633 0.87 31.53 6.38
CA LYS A 633 0.47 32.93 6.38
C LYS A 633 -0.98 33.09 5.91
N PRO A 634 -1.75 34.01 6.50
CA PRO A 634 -3.11 34.29 6.03
C PRO A 634 -3.20 34.56 4.52
N SER A 635 -2.21 35.25 3.95
CA SER A 635 -2.16 35.51 2.50
C SER A 635 -2.03 34.24 1.63
N ALA A 636 -1.54 33.14 2.21
CA ALA A 636 -1.45 31.84 1.53
C ALA A 636 -2.70 30.98 1.76
N LEU A 637 -3.43 31.22 2.87
CA LEU A 637 -4.55 30.37 3.29
C LEU A 637 -5.93 30.98 2.95
N MET A 638 -6.03 32.29 2.79
CA MET A 638 -7.30 32.96 2.45
C MET A 638 -7.84 32.52 1.10
N LEU A 639 -9.12 32.23 1.06
CA LEU A 639 -9.87 32.11 -0.19
C LEU A 639 -10.34 33.50 -0.66
N PRO A 640 -10.38 33.74 -2.00
CA PRO A 640 -10.91 35.00 -2.52
C PRO A 640 -12.40 35.20 -2.17
N GLU A 641 -12.79 36.40 -1.72
CA GLU A 641 -14.17 36.72 -1.37
C GLU A 641 -15.19 36.38 -2.46
N PRO A 642 -14.92 36.66 -3.76
CA PRO A 642 -15.86 36.29 -4.83
C PRO A 642 -16.09 34.77 -4.92
N LEU A 643 -15.10 33.93 -4.52
CA LEU A 643 -15.27 32.50 -4.50
C LEU A 643 -16.18 32.07 -3.34
N LEU A 644 -16.00 32.67 -2.16
CA LEU A 644 -16.84 32.38 -0.98
C LEU A 644 -18.30 32.72 -1.24
N GLU A 645 -18.56 33.80 -1.96
CA GLU A 645 -19.93 34.22 -2.38
C GLU A 645 -20.54 33.25 -3.42
N THR A 646 -19.71 32.41 -4.09
CA THR A 646 -20.16 31.54 -5.18
C THR A 646 -20.53 30.15 -4.70
N ILE A 647 -20.07 29.71 -3.53
CA ILE A 647 -20.28 28.33 -3.03
C ILE A 647 -21.52 28.27 -2.11
N PRO A 648 -22.71 27.85 -2.59
CA PRO A 648 -23.89 27.69 -1.77
C PRO A 648 -23.82 26.39 -0.95
N PRO A 649 -24.74 26.22 0.02
CA PRO A 649 -24.97 24.90 0.65
C PRO A 649 -25.21 23.80 -0.40
N ARG A 650 -24.73 22.60 -0.11
CA ARG A 650 -24.91 21.46 -1.02
C ARG A 650 -26.38 21.03 -1.08
N PRO A 651 -26.95 20.82 -2.28
CA PRO A 651 -28.34 20.38 -2.41
C PRO A 651 -28.47 18.90 -2.02
N PRO A 652 -29.72 18.40 -1.83
CA PRO A 652 -29.98 16.98 -1.62
C PRO A 652 -29.30 16.11 -2.72
N ASP A 653 -28.88 14.91 -2.36
CA ASP A 653 -28.14 13.96 -3.21
C ASP A 653 -26.71 14.38 -3.62
N TYR A 654 -26.22 15.51 -3.09
CA TYR A 654 -24.85 15.98 -3.22
C TYR A 654 -24.17 16.03 -1.85
N GLU A 655 -24.18 14.92 -1.14
CA GLU A 655 -23.68 14.86 0.22
C GLU A 655 -22.19 15.15 0.33
N ARG A 656 -21.77 15.63 1.51
CA ARG A 656 -20.35 15.80 1.84
C ARG A 656 -19.71 14.45 2.15
N GLY A 657 -18.54 14.19 1.57
CA GLY A 657 -17.75 13.00 1.82
C GLY A 657 -16.40 13.34 2.46
N ARG A 658 -15.54 12.32 2.56
CA ARG A 658 -14.16 12.43 3.08
C ARG A 658 -13.24 13.29 2.21
N GLU A 659 -13.65 13.60 0.98
CA GLU A 659 -12.91 14.40 0.02
C GLU A 659 -13.23 15.90 0.10
N HIS A 660 -14.05 16.31 1.08
CA HIS A 660 -14.44 17.69 1.31
C HIS A 660 -13.91 18.18 2.66
N PHE A 661 -13.72 19.50 2.77
CA PHE A 661 -13.35 20.13 4.03
C PHE A 661 -14.40 19.87 5.10
N LYS A 662 -13.98 19.67 6.35
CA LYS A 662 -14.89 19.52 7.49
C LYS A 662 -15.37 20.88 7.95
N ILE A 663 -16.69 21.09 7.96
CA ILE A 663 -17.29 22.40 8.25
C ILE A 663 -17.88 22.45 9.65
N HIS A 664 -17.76 23.63 10.29
CA HIS A 664 -18.41 23.96 11.56
C HIS A 664 -19.64 24.87 11.39
N THR A 665 -19.88 25.34 10.17
CA THR A 665 -20.91 26.35 9.84
C THR A 665 -22.12 25.75 9.09
N SER A 666 -22.39 24.45 9.25
CA SER A 666 -23.44 23.75 8.51
C SER A 666 -24.78 24.55 8.46
N PRO A 667 -25.45 24.58 7.26
CA PRO A 667 -25.07 23.97 5.99
C PRO A 667 -24.16 24.83 5.09
N ALA A 668 -23.79 26.04 5.53
CA ALA A 668 -22.95 26.96 4.75
C ALA A 668 -21.52 26.44 4.59
N PHE A 669 -20.87 26.84 3.50
CA PHE A 669 -19.44 26.59 3.33
C PHE A 669 -18.65 27.30 4.44
N ASP A 670 -17.72 26.62 5.06
CA ASP A 670 -16.90 27.17 6.13
C ASP A 670 -15.61 27.77 5.55
N ALA A 671 -15.49 29.07 5.61
CA ALA A 671 -14.33 29.77 5.05
C ALA A 671 -13.02 29.57 5.86
N LEU A 672 -13.12 29.12 7.13
CA LEU A 672 -11.96 28.90 8.00
C LEU A 672 -11.47 27.45 7.96
N ALA A 673 -12.35 26.48 7.71
CA ALA A 673 -12.00 25.06 7.70
C ALA A 673 -10.84 24.70 6.74
N PRO A 674 -10.75 25.21 5.50
CA PRO A 674 -9.60 24.95 4.64
C PRO A 674 -8.28 25.41 5.25
N ALA A 675 -8.27 26.53 5.97
CA ALA A 675 -7.07 27.08 6.62
C ALA A 675 -6.65 26.22 7.83
N GLU A 676 -7.61 25.79 8.66
CA GLU A 676 -7.38 24.89 9.77
C GLU A 676 -6.75 23.57 9.30
N GLU A 677 -7.35 22.93 8.31
CA GLU A 677 -6.89 21.65 7.78
C GLU A 677 -5.53 21.72 7.10
N ALA A 678 -5.26 22.82 6.35
CA ALA A 678 -3.93 23.03 5.75
C ALA A 678 -2.85 23.34 6.80
N ALA A 679 -3.19 24.08 7.85
CA ALA A 679 -2.30 24.36 8.96
C ALA A 679 -1.99 23.09 9.75
N GLN A 680 -3.02 22.29 10.09
CA GLN A 680 -2.86 21.02 10.79
C GLN A 680 -1.98 20.06 9.97
N HIS A 681 -2.23 19.97 8.66
CA HIS A 681 -1.40 19.15 7.77
C HIS A 681 0.07 19.56 7.81
N THR A 682 0.37 20.84 7.81
CA THR A 682 1.75 21.34 7.83
C THR A 682 2.41 21.14 9.19
N LEU A 683 1.71 21.50 10.28
CA LEU A 683 2.28 21.57 11.62
C LEU A 683 2.52 20.18 12.22
N GLN A 684 1.67 19.19 11.95
CA GLN A 684 1.88 17.82 12.44
C GLN A 684 3.23 17.23 12.01
N PHE A 685 3.78 17.64 10.85
CA PHE A 685 5.12 17.23 10.41
C PHE A 685 6.22 18.00 11.14
N LEU A 686 6.06 19.30 11.38
CA LEU A 686 7.04 20.09 12.15
C LEU A 686 7.10 19.64 13.61
N PHE A 687 5.96 19.37 14.25
CA PHE A 687 5.88 18.93 15.64
C PHE A 687 6.01 17.41 15.81
N ASN A 688 6.43 16.69 14.75
CA ASN A 688 6.66 15.25 14.85
C ASN A 688 7.74 14.93 15.90
N PRO A 689 7.50 14.02 16.87
CA PRO A 689 8.40 13.76 17.99
C PRO A 689 9.76 13.21 17.56
N GLU A 690 9.86 12.43 16.48
CA GLU A 690 11.11 11.88 15.97
C GLU A 690 11.97 12.97 15.30
N ARG A 691 11.34 13.87 14.57
CA ARG A 691 11.98 15.08 14.03
C ARG A 691 12.48 15.99 15.14
N ALA A 692 11.67 16.25 16.14
CA ALA A 692 12.05 17.04 17.31
C ALA A 692 13.25 16.42 18.05
N ALA A 693 13.29 15.11 18.20
CA ALA A 693 14.43 14.40 18.80
C ALA A 693 15.71 14.55 17.96
N ARG A 694 15.62 14.49 16.63
CA ARG A 694 16.78 14.74 15.74
C ARG A 694 17.28 16.17 15.84
N LEU A 695 16.41 17.16 15.93
CA LEU A 695 16.81 18.57 16.15
C LEU A 695 17.61 18.74 17.45
N VAL A 696 17.17 18.07 18.54
CA VAL A 696 17.95 18.06 19.79
C VAL A 696 19.31 17.40 19.59
N GLN A 697 19.33 16.22 18.97
CA GLN A 697 20.55 15.45 18.76
C GLN A 697 21.54 16.14 17.81
N PHE A 698 21.07 16.66 16.68
CA PHE A 698 21.95 17.25 15.66
C PHE A 698 22.53 18.56 16.12
N HIS A 699 21.77 19.39 16.83
CA HIS A 699 22.28 20.61 17.47
C HIS A 699 23.28 20.31 18.57
N ALA A 700 23.07 19.30 19.39
CA ALA A 700 24.02 18.88 20.42
C ALA A 700 25.35 18.38 19.85
N ARG A 701 25.34 17.77 18.63
CA ARG A 701 26.54 17.32 17.93
C ARG A 701 27.30 18.47 17.22
N ASP A 702 26.55 19.44 16.72
CA ASP A 702 27.09 20.64 16.08
C ASP A 702 26.08 21.78 16.24
N ALA A 703 26.45 22.77 17.04
CA ALA A 703 25.61 23.93 17.37
C ALA A 703 25.30 24.84 16.17
N ALA A 704 25.93 24.65 15.01
CA ALA A 704 25.56 25.34 13.77
C ALA A 704 24.21 24.87 13.22
N ASN A 705 23.83 23.62 13.50
CA ASN A 705 22.51 23.08 13.12
C ASN A 705 21.38 23.72 13.95
N PRO A 706 20.19 23.96 13.37
CA PRO A 706 19.04 24.44 14.14
C PRO A 706 18.67 23.42 15.23
N GLY A 707 18.44 23.92 16.44
CA GLY A 707 17.93 23.13 17.55
C GLY A 707 16.41 23.18 17.62
N LEU A 708 15.81 22.28 18.42
CA LEU A 708 14.36 22.26 18.61
C LEU A 708 13.83 23.60 19.12
N GLN A 709 14.51 24.25 20.08
CA GLN A 709 14.07 25.55 20.58
C GLN A 709 14.02 26.61 19.46
N GLU A 710 15.04 26.65 18.57
CA GLU A 710 15.04 27.58 17.41
C GLU A 710 13.84 27.37 16.51
N VAL A 711 13.45 26.10 16.28
CA VAL A 711 12.29 25.75 15.44
C VAL A 711 10.98 26.16 16.13
N LEU A 712 10.82 25.89 17.42
CA LEU A 712 9.64 26.28 18.21
C LEU A 712 9.50 27.81 18.28
N ASP A 713 10.59 28.51 18.56
CA ASP A 713 10.62 30.00 18.56
C ASP A 713 10.21 30.56 17.19
N ALA A 714 10.67 29.95 16.10
CA ALA A 714 10.34 30.37 14.73
C ALA A 714 8.86 30.16 14.42
N VAL A 715 8.27 29.00 14.81
CA VAL A 715 6.84 28.72 14.63
C VAL A 715 6.01 29.73 15.42
N VAL A 716 6.25 29.85 16.73
CA VAL A 716 5.50 30.78 17.60
C VAL A 716 5.71 32.23 17.16
N GLY A 717 6.91 32.57 16.67
CA GLY A 717 7.24 33.89 16.15
C GLY A 717 6.50 34.25 14.86
N ALA A 718 6.29 33.26 13.99
CA ALA A 718 5.59 33.45 12.71
C ALA A 718 4.05 33.46 12.86
N THR A 719 3.52 32.90 13.95
CA THR A 719 2.08 32.74 14.24
C THR A 719 1.66 33.63 15.41
N TRP A 720 1.61 33.14 16.62
CA TRP A 720 1.15 33.83 17.83
C TRP A 720 1.74 35.25 18.01
N LYS A 721 3.02 35.41 17.75
CA LYS A 721 3.73 36.70 17.88
C LYS A 721 3.77 37.49 16.57
N GLY A 722 3.17 36.94 15.51
CA GLY A 722 3.06 37.58 14.21
C GLY A 722 1.99 38.68 14.19
N PRO A 723 1.85 39.40 13.06
CA PRO A 723 0.83 40.43 12.92
C PRO A 723 -0.54 39.80 12.72
N HIS A 724 -1.51 40.19 13.55
CA HIS A 724 -2.93 39.84 13.41
C HIS A 724 -3.69 41.03 12.82
N ALA A 725 -4.17 40.91 11.60
CA ALA A 725 -5.03 41.87 10.95
C ALA A 725 -6.48 41.79 11.52
N ALA A 726 -7.30 42.79 11.27
CA ALA A 726 -8.74 42.71 11.53
C ALA A 726 -9.46 41.88 10.44
N GLY A 727 -10.63 41.35 10.75
CA GLY A 727 -11.52 40.66 9.82
C GLY A 727 -11.04 39.28 9.43
N TYR A 728 -11.39 38.82 8.22
CA TYR A 728 -11.18 37.43 7.77
C TYR A 728 -9.72 36.96 7.87
N ALA A 729 -8.75 37.80 7.48
CA ALA A 729 -7.33 37.46 7.63
C ALA A 729 -6.92 37.28 9.09
N GLY A 730 -7.51 38.02 10.01
CA GLY A 730 -7.27 37.87 11.45
C GLY A 730 -7.88 36.57 11.99
N GLU A 731 -9.05 36.18 11.55
CA GLU A 731 -9.65 34.90 11.96
C GLU A 731 -8.80 33.70 11.44
N ILE A 732 -8.30 33.75 10.21
CA ILE A 732 -7.36 32.73 9.71
C ILE A 732 -6.10 32.68 10.56
N ALA A 733 -5.52 33.84 10.93
CA ALA A 733 -4.33 33.85 11.80
C ALA A 733 -4.62 33.18 13.15
N ARG A 734 -5.76 33.49 13.78
CA ARG A 734 -6.20 32.84 15.03
C ARG A 734 -6.42 31.34 14.87
N THR A 735 -7.01 30.92 13.76
CA THR A 735 -7.17 29.49 13.45
C THR A 735 -5.82 28.77 13.39
N VAL A 736 -4.82 29.38 12.74
CA VAL A 736 -3.44 28.82 12.69
C VAL A 736 -2.82 28.79 14.09
N ASP A 737 -3.01 29.84 14.89
CA ASP A 737 -2.53 29.92 16.26
C ASP A 737 -3.07 28.77 17.13
N ASP A 738 -4.38 28.48 17.04
CA ASP A 738 -5.00 27.37 17.78
C ASP A 738 -4.41 26.02 17.40
N VAL A 739 -4.15 25.80 16.10
CA VAL A 739 -3.47 24.58 15.63
C VAL A 739 -2.04 24.50 16.19
N VAL A 740 -1.28 25.60 16.19
CA VAL A 740 0.07 25.64 16.78
C VAL A 740 0.03 25.29 18.26
N LEU A 741 -0.93 25.84 19.01
CA LEU A 741 -1.08 25.57 20.45
C LEU A 741 -1.41 24.10 20.69
N TYR A 742 -2.33 23.55 19.90
CA TYR A 742 -2.71 22.14 19.96
C TYR A 742 -1.49 21.22 19.79
N ASP A 743 -0.71 21.45 18.72
CA ASP A 743 0.47 20.60 18.41
C ASP A 743 1.62 20.82 19.40
N LEU A 744 1.83 22.06 19.88
CA LEU A 744 2.85 22.35 20.88
C LEU A 744 2.57 21.65 22.21
N LEU A 745 1.34 21.75 22.72
CA LEU A 745 0.94 21.06 23.95
C LEU A 745 0.88 19.55 23.73
N GLY A 746 0.45 19.11 22.53
CA GLY A 746 0.48 17.74 22.11
C GLY A 746 1.89 17.15 22.15
N LEU A 747 2.89 17.86 21.63
CA LEU A 747 4.30 17.43 21.67
C LEU A 747 4.85 17.36 23.11
N ALA A 748 4.46 18.32 23.96
CA ALA A 748 4.87 18.32 25.37
C ALA A 748 4.29 17.13 26.16
N MET A 749 3.13 16.61 25.74
CA MET A 749 2.44 15.45 26.35
C MET A 749 2.70 14.13 25.64
N ASN A 750 3.41 14.14 24.52
CA ASN A 750 3.56 12.96 23.67
C ASN A 750 4.44 11.90 24.33
N GLU A 751 3.87 10.75 24.64
CA GLU A 751 4.59 9.62 25.30
C GLU A 751 5.71 9.02 24.43
N ARG A 752 5.69 9.23 23.10
CA ARG A 752 6.74 8.79 22.17
C ARG A 752 7.90 9.80 22.12
N ALA A 753 7.70 11.05 22.56
CA ALA A 753 8.73 12.07 22.59
C ALA A 753 9.74 11.80 23.70
N THR A 754 11.01 12.11 23.44
CA THR A 754 12.03 12.04 24.49
C THR A 754 11.77 13.11 25.56
N THR A 755 12.25 12.88 26.79
CA THR A 755 12.08 13.84 27.90
C THR A 755 12.64 15.23 27.54
N GLN A 756 13.74 15.29 26.77
CA GLN A 756 14.31 16.57 26.31
C GLN A 756 13.37 17.32 25.39
N VAL A 757 12.70 16.61 24.47
CA VAL A 757 11.70 17.18 23.56
C VAL A 757 10.49 17.70 24.35
N GLN A 758 9.95 16.89 25.26
CA GLN A 758 8.83 17.27 26.11
C GLN A 758 9.17 18.53 26.94
N ALA A 759 10.39 18.57 27.54
CA ALA A 759 10.84 19.70 28.36
C ALA A 759 10.97 21.00 27.54
N LEU A 760 11.49 20.94 26.30
CA LEU A 760 11.60 22.10 25.43
C LEU A 760 10.22 22.59 24.94
N ALA A 761 9.33 21.69 24.59
CA ALA A 761 7.96 22.03 24.20
C ALA A 761 7.18 22.65 25.37
N ALA A 762 7.28 22.08 26.58
CA ALA A 762 6.66 22.65 27.79
C ALA A 762 7.24 24.03 28.15
N ARG A 763 8.56 24.22 27.97
CA ARG A 763 9.22 25.53 28.14
C ARG A 763 8.68 26.57 27.16
N GLU A 764 8.54 26.19 25.86
CA GLU A 764 8.01 27.12 24.87
C GLU A 764 6.55 27.50 25.18
N ALA A 765 5.73 26.56 25.64
CA ALA A 765 4.38 26.83 26.09
C ALA A 765 4.37 27.84 27.28
N GLU A 766 5.29 27.72 28.25
CA GLU A 766 5.42 28.69 29.33
C GLU A 766 5.84 30.06 28.80
N GLN A 767 6.80 30.14 27.87
CA GLN A 767 7.24 31.39 27.25
C GLN A 767 6.10 32.07 26.48
N LEU A 768 5.31 31.25 25.74
CA LEU A 768 4.10 31.72 25.06
C LEU A 768 3.07 32.29 26.06
N LYS A 769 2.81 31.60 27.17
CA LYS A 769 1.89 32.09 28.22
C LYS A 769 2.30 33.46 28.79
N VAL A 770 3.62 33.62 29.05
CA VAL A 770 4.15 34.91 29.52
C VAL A 770 3.86 36.01 28.49
N TRP A 771 4.10 35.74 27.21
CA TRP A 771 3.85 36.67 26.12
C TRP A 771 2.36 36.99 25.99
N LEU A 772 1.47 35.97 26.03
CA LEU A 772 0.01 36.12 25.96
C LEU A 772 -0.53 37.05 27.08
N ASN A 773 -0.08 36.83 28.31
CA ASN A 773 -0.46 37.68 29.45
C ASN A 773 0.02 39.14 29.33
N ALA A 774 1.23 39.34 28.76
CA ALA A 774 1.76 40.71 28.52
C ALA A 774 0.98 41.43 27.40
N ASN A 775 0.36 40.68 26.47
CA ASN A 775 -0.35 41.23 25.30
C ASN A 775 -1.89 41.08 25.41
N LYS A 776 -2.45 40.69 26.55
CA LYS A 776 -3.87 40.35 26.73
C LYS A 776 -4.87 41.46 26.38
N THR A 777 -4.42 42.70 26.24
CA THR A 777 -5.24 43.88 25.86
C THR A 777 -4.96 44.33 24.43
N ALA A 778 -4.14 43.61 23.67
CA ALA A 778 -3.84 43.94 22.28
C ALA A 778 -4.96 43.53 21.33
N GLY A 779 -5.14 44.32 20.28
CA GLY A 779 -6.14 44.02 19.23
C GLY A 779 -7.58 44.35 19.62
N ASP A 780 -8.50 43.75 18.84
CA ASP A 780 -9.95 43.87 19.08
C ASP A 780 -10.43 42.85 20.14
N ALA A 781 -11.75 42.85 20.40
CA ALA A 781 -12.34 41.94 21.39
C ALA A 781 -12.11 40.45 21.09
N SER A 782 -12.15 40.07 19.81
CA SER A 782 -11.87 38.69 19.37
C SER A 782 -10.43 38.30 19.68
N GLN A 783 -9.47 39.17 19.36
CA GLN A 783 -8.06 38.94 19.66
C GLN A 783 -7.81 38.84 21.17
N GLN A 784 -8.39 39.73 21.96
CA GLN A 784 -8.26 39.69 23.41
C GLN A 784 -8.82 38.42 24.02
N ALA A 785 -9.98 37.95 23.54
CA ALA A 785 -10.61 36.70 23.97
C ALA A 785 -9.71 35.50 23.59
N HIS A 786 -9.19 35.46 22.38
CA HIS A 786 -8.29 34.44 21.89
C HIS A 786 -7.00 34.32 22.76
N LEU A 787 -6.31 35.45 23.01
CA LEU A 787 -5.12 35.48 23.85
C LEU A 787 -5.42 35.01 25.30
N ALA A 788 -6.55 35.44 25.87
CA ALA A 788 -6.95 35.04 27.21
C ALA A 788 -7.28 33.53 27.30
N TYR A 789 -7.97 33.01 26.31
CA TYR A 789 -8.35 31.60 26.26
C TYR A 789 -7.12 30.68 26.11
N ALA A 790 -6.19 31.01 25.21
CA ALA A 790 -4.95 30.26 25.05
C ALA A 790 -4.10 30.27 26.33
N ALA A 791 -3.99 31.42 27.01
CA ALA A 791 -3.27 31.50 28.28
C ALA A 791 -3.90 30.58 29.35
N ALA A 792 -5.23 30.50 29.40
CA ALA A 792 -5.94 29.59 30.31
C ALA A 792 -5.73 28.10 29.97
N GLN A 793 -5.67 27.74 28.71
CA GLN A 793 -5.36 26.37 28.26
C GLN A 793 -3.92 25.97 28.69
N ILE A 794 -2.94 26.86 28.49
CA ILE A 794 -1.55 26.59 28.94
C ILE A 794 -1.50 26.50 30.47
N GLU A 795 -2.23 27.34 31.20
CA GLU A 795 -2.30 27.25 32.66
C GLU A 795 -2.91 25.91 33.12
N GLN A 796 -3.95 25.44 32.45
CA GLN A 796 -4.54 24.13 32.73
C GLN A 796 -3.57 22.99 32.42
N PHE A 797 -2.84 23.05 31.29
CA PHE A 797 -1.78 22.11 30.96
C PHE A 797 -0.74 22.03 32.09
N GLN A 798 -0.27 23.17 32.59
CA GLN A 798 0.74 23.23 33.63
C GLN A 798 0.23 22.70 34.99
N ARG A 799 -1.03 22.94 35.31
CA ARG A 799 -1.66 22.49 36.55
C ARG A 799 -1.95 20.98 36.56
N ASP A 800 -2.55 20.49 35.50
CA ASP A 800 -2.94 19.09 35.34
C ASP A 800 -3.13 18.74 33.84
N PRO A 801 -2.06 18.27 33.18
CA PRO A 801 -2.13 17.93 31.75
C PRO A 801 -3.23 16.89 31.42
N LYS A 802 -3.57 16.00 32.33
CA LYS A 802 -4.58 14.96 32.10
C LYS A 802 -6.02 15.50 32.07
N LYS A 803 -6.23 16.68 32.59
CA LYS A 803 -7.52 17.37 32.56
C LYS A 803 -7.62 18.41 31.46
N LEU A 804 -6.58 18.52 30.64
CA LEU A 804 -6.62 19.41 29.49
C LEU A 804 -7.44 18.76 28.38
N GLU A 805 -8.54 19.41 28.02
CA GLU A 805 -9.36 19.05 26.86
C GLU A 805 -9.05 20.03 25.74
N LEU A 806 -8.33 19.57 24.71
CA LEU A 806 -8.08 20.33 23.50
C LEU A 806 -8.98 19.79 22.39
N THR A 807 -9.62 20.67 21.65
CA THR A 807 -10.31 20.29 20.42
C THR A 807 -9.26 19.96 19.36
N ALA A 808 -9.26 18.73 18.87
CA ALA A 808 -8.35 18.35 17.80
C ALA A 808 -8.72 19.08 16.51
N PRO A 809 -7.76 19.71 15.84
CA PRO A 809 -7.99 20.33 14.55
C PRO A 809 -8.46 19.30 13.51
N ALA A 810 -9.24 19.73 12.54
CA ALA A 810 -9.73 18.88 11.48
C ALA A 810 -8.56 18.35 10.64
N GLN A 811 -8.63 17.06 10.27
CA GLN A 811 -7.66 16.48 9.34
C GLN A 811 -8.04 16.85 7.90
N PRO A 812 -7.05 17.09 7.02
CA PRO A 812 -7.31 17.46 5.64
C PRO A 812 -8.10 16.37 4.90
N PRO A 813 -8.88 16.75 3.87
CA PRO A 813 -9.54 15.79 3.00
C PRO A 813 -8.53 14.86 2.34
N ASP A 814 -8.98 13.65 1.97
CA ASP A 814 -8.12 12.67 1.31
C ASP A 814 -7.44 13.25 0.05
N GLY A 815 -6.16 12.97 -0.08
CA GLY A 815 -5.34 13.28 -1.26
C GLY A 815 -5.34 12.16 -2.30
N PRO A 816 -4.37 12.16 -3.23
CA PRO A 816 -4.06 11.01 -4.06
C PRO A 816 -3.87 9.76 -3.20
N PRO A 817 -4.47 8.62 -3.60
CA PRO A 817 -4.38 7.40 -2.81
C PRO A 817 -2.94 6.92 -2.68
N ILE A 818 -2.61 6.44 -1.49
CA ILE A 818 -1.34 5.82 -1.14
C ILE A 818 -1.68 4.41 -0.68
N GLY A 819 -1.15 3.38 -1.36
CA GLY A 819 -1.31 1.98 -0.96
C GLY A 819 -0.64 1.73 0.40
N ASP A 820 -1.16 0.78 1.17
CA ASP A 820 -0.53 0.35 2.41
C ASP A 820 0.66 -0.57 2.12
N ASP A 821 1.67 -0.58 3.01
CA ASP A 821 2.82 -1.49 2.90
C ASP A 821 2.38 -2.97 2.96
N GLU A 822 1.27 -3.26 3.61
CA GLU A 822 0.70 -4.61 3.72
C GLU A 822 0.18 -5.15 2.39
N ASP A 823 -0.20 -4.28 1.42
CA ASP A 823 -0.66 -4.71 0.11
C ASP A 823 0.46 -5.33 -0.75
N PHE A 824 1.72 -5.04 -0.41
CA PHE A 824 2.91 -5.64 -1.05
C PHE A 824 3.38 -6.92 -0.36
N ALA A 825 2.82 -7.27 0.80
CA ALA A 825 3.16 -8.43 1.60
C ALA A 825 2.66 -9.78 1.03
N ALA A 826 2.16 -9.82 -0.21
CA ALA A 826 1.84 -11.07 -0.91
C ALA A 826 3.09 -11.88 -1.30
N LEU A 827 4.29 -11.32 -1.13
CA LEU A 827 5.52 -12.09 -1.17
C LEU A 827 5.62 -12.96 0.09
N PRO A 828 5.96 -14.24 -0.03
CA PRO A 828 6.16 -15.08 1.13
C PRO A 828 7.28 -14.48 2.01
N ASN A 829 6.91 -14.15 3.26
CA ASN A 829 7.87 -13.73 4.29
C ASN A 829 8.83 -14.85 4.61
#